data_e15fc85d4956d2a28c9b3db9a990c039
#
_entry.id   e15fc85d4956d2a28c9b3db9a990c039
#
_cell.length_a   1.000
_cell.length_b   1.000
_cell.length_c   1.000
_cell.angle_alpha   90.00
_cell.angle_beta   90.00
_cell.angle_gamma   90.00
#
_symmetry.space_group_name_H-M   'P 1'
#
loop_
_entity.id
_entity.type
_entity.pdbx_description
1 polymer ?
#
loop_
_entity_poly.entity_id
_entity_poly.type
_entity_poly.pdbx_seq_one_letter_code
_entity_poly.pdbx_strand_id
1 'polypeptide(L)'
;MDYGNITLFETSWEVCNKVGGIYAVVSSKALQAIENFGENYWLLGPDLGNNPDFEEDSDPVIETVGKILKAHNLKCRLGHWNIPGKPKVILVNFRNRYDQNQLLYEYWKEYQVDSMSGGWDYIEPVMFATACGEVIATIYQHMLEPIGCPAIAQFHEWMCGAGLLYLKRHCPPVGTVFTTHATMLGRSLSGNGRDLYSMLATKFDPRREAASLGITAKCSMETASAREADCFTTVSDITAEEASVVLGRKPDIVTPNGLDLRVIPDFSKERTRPQAYRAAVISCAERLLRRKLPEQTRIVIISGRYEFHNKGIDVFLQALGRVNQDLADSQSYILALCCVMGGHSGVNQDAVSGDPAKMPGDGSQWICSHHVHNINNDPILTACHTYGLNNTEKDHVSVIFDPALLDGRDGFFNMRYAEVLAACDLGVFPSWYEPWGYTPEESVASSVPTITSDLAGFGLWARSLNKESSELGVSVLQRRHQGDACVKSLEKMISDFVAMPDETLAKLRTAARATATKCDWSSFFPYYIRAYDLALGKALEHGAELREAVSDHSTHIFLDVSSLTPLLHSFTSLTRLPRALGRLRELANNLWWCWHPSCWPLFIRLNPQIWESSGHNPLSCLEEATDETISDLVSDSAYLSLYEDTLRDFDEYMSRPVHSEGAVTPETPVAYFSTEYGLHESLPIYSGGLGVLSGDHLKSSSDLNIPLVAIGLFYRYGYFKQQIDKNGRQIAIYPENDVTELPMELVRDSTGDPLEVSLQLPERRLFARVWLVRVGTIQLYLMDTNLPKNTPDDRKITDSLYVADRDFRIRQEILLGMGGVMLLNELGITPSVYHMNEGHSAFLILERIRNLMNGYHLSFEEAGEIVRSSCVFTTHTPVDAGNERFRNELMMKYFSGYANNIGLSMGDFLNIGRMTGTGSDSFEMTILALRYSSRANGV
;
A
#
# COMPACT_ATOMS: atom_id res chain seq x y z
N MET A 1 6.99 6.37 -0.17
CA MET A 1 6.55 7.54 0.65
C MET A 1 7.23 7.47 2.00
N ASP A 2 7.57 8.60 2.60
CA ASP A 2 8.01 8.64 4.00
C ASP A 2 6.76 8.62 4.90
N TYR A 3 6.42 7.45 5.43
CA TYR A 3 5.21 7.27 6.25
C TYR A 3 5.32 7.93 7.63
N GLY A 4 6.52 8.33 8.07
CA GLY A 4 6.70 9.11 9.29
C GLY A 4 5.98 10.47 9.30
N ASN A 5 5.61 10.97 8.11
CA ASN A 5 4.86 12.23 7.92
C ASN A 5 3.36 12.02 7.63
N ILE A 6 2.85 10.80 7.72
CA ILE A 6 1.45 10.45 7.48
C ILE A 6 0.86 9.94 8.78
N THR A 7 -0.33 10.41 9.17
CA THR A 7 -1.02 9.89 10.35
C THR A 7 -1.92 8.73 9.94
N LEU A 8 -1.73 7.57 10.57
CA LEU A 8 -2.59 6.40 10.41
C LEU A 8 -3.48 6.23 11.63
N PHE A 9 -4.79 6.30 11.43
CA PHE A 9 -5.81 5.89 12.39
C PHE A 9 -6.31 4.51 12.05
N GLU A 10 -6.34 3.61 13.01
CA GLU A 10 -6.88 2.27 12.84
C GLU A 10 -7.98 2.00 13.87
N THR A 11 -9.20 1.77 13.38
CA THR A 11 -10.40 1.63 14.19
C THR A 11 -10.87 0.18 14.21
N SER A 12 -10.99 -0.40 15.41
CA SER A 12 -11.58 -1.72 15.61
C SER A 12 -12.35 -1.79 16.93
N TRP A 13 -13.47 -2.52 16.92
CA TRP A 13 -14.19 -2.87 18.15
C TRP A 13 -13.31 -3.68 19.13
N GLU A 14 -12.26 -4.33 18.63
CA GLU A 14 -11.38 -5.20 19.41
C GLU A 14 -10.09 -4.51 19.91
N VAL A 15 -9.93 -3.20 19.71
CA VAL A 15 -8.81 -2.44 20.33
C VAL A 15 -9.02 -2.37 21.85
N CYS A 16 -8.05 -2.85 22.63
CA CYS A 16 -8.14 -3.01 24.09
C CYS A 16 -9.39 -3.78 24.56
N ASN A 17 -9.98 -4.59 23.68
CA ASN A 17 -11.19 -5.35 23.94
C ASN A 17 -11.12 -6.71 23.25
N LYS A 18 -10.71 -7.76 23.97
CA LYS A 18 -10.48 -9.10 23.39
C LYS A 18 -11.79 -9.84 23.19
N VAL A 19 -12.28 -9.88 21.95
CA VAL A 19 -13.51 -10.59 21.56
C VAL A 19 -13.23 -11.71 20.56
N GLY A 20 -12.38 -11.50 19.56
CA GLY A 20 -12.17 -12.45 18.47
C GLY A 20 -10.80 -12.37 17.83
N GLY A 21 -10.73 -12.77 16.54
CA GLY A 21 -9.49 -12.85 15.78
C GLY A 21 -8.92 -11.51 15.34
N ILE A 22 -9.74 -10.45 15.28
CA ILE A 22 -9.28 -9.11 14.90
C ILE A 22 -8.36 -8.53 15.98
N TYR A 23 -8.61 -8.86 17.26
CA TYR A 23 -7.67 -8.54 18.34
C TYR A 23 -6.26 -9.03 18.01
N ALA A 24 -6.12 -10.29 17.54
CA ALA A 24 -4.82 -10.83 17.17
C ALA A 24 -4.19 -10.11 15.97
N VAL A 25 -5.01 -9.75 14.96
CA VAL A 25 -4.55 -8.97 13.80
C VAL A 25 -3.98 -7.62 14.23
N VAL A 26 -4.79 -6.81 14.91
CA VAL A 26 -4.42 -5.44 15.26
C VAL A 26 -3.27 -5.42 16.26
N SER A 27 -3.31 -6.28 17.30
CA SER A 27 -2.27 -6.32 18.34
C SER A 27 -0.92 -6.83 17.82
N SER A 28 -0.90 -7.85 16.95
CA SER A 28 0.36 -8.37 16.39
C SER A 28 0.94 -7.49 15.28
N LYS A 29 0.10 -6.74 14.56
CA LYS A 29 0.52 -5.80 13.51
C LYS A 29 1.08 -4.49 14.09
N ALA A 30 0.67 -4.11 15.29
CA ALA A 30 0.93 -2.80 15.88
C ALA A 30 2.41 -2.40 15.87
N LEU A 31 3.31 -3.32 16.21
CA LEU A 31 4.74 -3.04 16.23
C LEU A 31 5.27 -2.69 14.84
N GLN A 32 4.82 -3.43 13.80
CA GLN A 32 5.20 -3.15 12.41
C GLN A 32 4.61 -1.82 11.91
N ALA A 33 3.39 -1.47 12.35
CA ALA A 33 2.79 -0.17 12.04
C ALA A 33 3.58 0.99 12.69
N ILE A 34 4.02 0.82 13.94
CA ILE A 34 4.87 1.81 14.63
C ILE A 34 6.22 1.97 13.91
N GLU A 35 6.85 0.89 13.45
CA GLU A 35 8.12 0.96 12.70
C GLU A 35 8.00 1.79 11.42
N ASN A 36 6.81 1.88 10.81
CA ASN A 36 6.57 2.64 9.58
C ASN A 36 6.03 4.05 9.83
N PHE A 37 5.10 4.22 10.77
CA PHE A 37 4.39 5.48 11.02
C PHE A 37 4.89 6.22 12.27
N GLY A 38 5.73 5.59 13.08
CA GLY A 38 6.27 6.17 14.32
C GLY A 38 5.19 6.66 15.27
N GLU A 39 5.36 7.89 15.73
CA GLU A 39 4.44 8.60 16.63
C GLU A 39 3.07 8.95 15.98
N ASN A 40 2.93 8.78 14.67
CA ASN A 40 1.72 9.11 13.92
C ASN A 40 0.76 7.92 13.77
N TYR A 41 1.00 6.80 14.48
CA TYR A 41 0.08 5.66 14.52
C TYR A 41 -0.84 5.72 15.73
N TRP A 42 -2.15 5.70 15.49
CA TRP A 42 -3.20 5.79 16.49
C TRP A 42 -4.24 4.69 16.33
N LEU A 43 -4.57 4.04 17.42
CA LEU A 43 -5.64 3.05 17.49
C LEU A 43 -6.89 3.65 18.14
N LEU A 44 -8.08 3.32 17.61
CA LEU A 44 -9.35 3.71 18.20
C LEU A 44 -10.14 2.48 18.62
N GLY A 45 -10.59 2.48 19.88
CA GLY A 45 -11.39 1.39 20.47
C GLY A 45 -12.55 1.91 21.30
N PRO A 46 -13.51 1.02 21.68
CA PRO A 46 -14.64 1.41 22.50
C PRO A 46 -14.24 1.59 23.97
N ASP A 47 -14.69 2.68 24.60
CA ASP A 47 -14.62 2.82 26.06
C ASP A 47 -15.77 2.06 26.71
N LEU A 48 -15.48 0.83 27.13
CA LEU A 48 -16.44 -0.07 27.79
C LEU A 48 -16.37 0.02 29.33
N GLY A 49 -15.54 0.94 29.86
CA GLY A 49 -15.35 1.17 31.28
C GLY A 49 -14.35 0.20 31.95
N ASN A 50 -14.15 -0.98 31.41
CA ASN A 50 -13.14 -1.95 31.88
C ASN A 50 -12.32 -2.42 30.68
N ASN A 51 -11.17 -1.78 30.46
CA ASN A 51 -10.20 -2.13 29.42
C ASN A 51 -8.86 -2.50 30.12
N PRO A 52 -8.66 -3.78 30.50
CA PRO A 52 -7.54 -4.18 31.37
C PRO A 52 -6.16 -4.00 30.73
N ASP A 53 -6.10 -4.01 29.40
CA ASP A 53 -4.86 -3.84 28.64
C ASP A 53 -4.57 -2.36 28.26
N PHE A 54 -5.37 -1.41 28.77
CA PHE A 54 -5.22 0.01 28.51
C PHE A 54 -4.55 0.73 29.68
N GLU A 55 -3.51 1.53 29.38
CA GLU A 55 -2.77 2.35 30.33
C GLU A 55 -2.92 3.83 29.95
N GLU A 56 -3.52 4.64 30.84
CA GLU A 56 -3.64 6.09 30.61
C GLU A 56 -2.27 6.75 30.63
N ASP A 57 -2.01 7.64 29.68
CA ASP A 57 -0.78 8.41 29.60
C ASP A 57 -1.06 9.87 29.20
N SER A 58 -0.10 10.74 29.53
CA SER A 58 -0.17 12.19 29.34
C SER A 58 1.09 12.75 28.67
N ASP A 59 1.64 12.03 27.69
CA ASP A 59 2.71 12.61 26.87
C ASP A 59 2.20 13.90 26.16
N PRO A 60 3.07 14.82 25.73
CA PRO A 60 2.66 16.11 25.17
C PRO A 60 1.73 16.01 23.96
N VAL A 61 1.88 14.97 23.13
CA VAL A 61 1.04 14.75 21.94
C VAL A 61 -0.34 14.26 22.36
N ILE A 62 -0.39 13.26 23.26
CA ILE A 62 -1.62 12.73 23.84
C ILE A 62 -2.39 13.85 24.56
N GLU A 63 -1.70 14.70 25.35
CA GLU A 63 -2.33 15.83 26.03
C GLU A 63 -2.91 16.86 25.05
N THR A 64 -2.21 17.13 23.94
CA THR A 64 -2.69 18.05 22.91
C THR A 64 -3.95 17.52 22.23
N VAL A 65 -3.96 16.25 21.81
CA VAL A 65 -5.15 15.59 21.25
C VAL A 65 -6.30 15.63 22.28
N GLY A 66 -6.03 15.32 23.54
CA GLY A 66 -7.02 15.39 24.61
C GLY A 66 -7.67 16.77 24.79
N LYS A 67 -6.88 17.85 24.69
CA LYS A 67 -7.39 19.24 24.73
C LYS A 67 -8.31 19.55 23.54
N ILE A 68 -7.91 19.14 22.33
CA ILE A 68 -8.73 19.31 21.11
C ILE A 68 -10.06 18.57 21.24
N LEU A 69 -10.05 17.29 21.58
CA LEU A 69 -11.25 16.49 21.71
C LEU A 69 -12.20 17.00 22.77
N LYS A 70 -11.65 17.42 23.93
CA LYS A 70 -12.42 18.03 25.02
C LYS A 70 -13.09 19.35 24.61
N ALA A 71 -12.39 20.20 23.84
CA ALA A 71 -12.94 21.46 23.33
C ALA A 71 -14.16 21.23 22.40
N HIS A 72 -14.22 20.08 21.72
CA HIS A 72 -15.32 19.68 20.83
C HIS A 72 -16.33 18.73 21.50
N ASN A 73 -16.31 18.65 22.83
CA ASN A 73 -17.22 17.81 23.62
C ASN A 73 -17.14 16.30 23.26
N LEU A 74 -15.98 15.82 22.83
CA LEU A 74 -15.70 14.42 22.59
C LEU A 74 -15.06 13.81 23.85
N LYS A 75 -15.78 12.87 24.45
CA LYS A 75 -15.32 12.20 25.67
C LYS A 75 -14.49 10.98 25.28
N CYS A 76 -13.19 11.03 25.54
CA CYS A 76 -12.26 9.94 25.24
C CYS A 76 -11.29 9.74 26.41
N ARG A 77 -10.82 8.52 26.56
CA ARG A 77 -9.65 8.18 27.37
C ARG A 77 -8.48 7.96 26.44
N LEU A 78 -7.32 8.55 26.75
CA LEU A 78 -6.14 8.50 25.90
C LEU A 78 -4.97 7.87 26.67
N GLY A 79 -4.15 7.11 25.97
CA GLY A 79 -3.03 6.40 26.57
C GLY A 79 -2.42 5.39 25.59
N HIS A 80 -1.96 4.28 26.11
CA HIS A 80 -1.29 3.22 25.37
C HIS A 80 -1.96 1.85 25.57
N TRP A 81 -1.89 1.02 24.56
CA TRP A 81 -2.23 -0.39 24.68
C TRP A 81 -1.03 -1.17 25.23
N ASN A 82 -1.21 -1.94 26.28
CA ASN A 82 -0.13 -2.71 26.92
C ASN A 82 0.21 -4.00 26.14
N ILE A 83 0.63 -3.83 24.91
CA ILE A 83 1.13 -4.85 23.98
C ILE A 83 2.51 -4.45 23.45
N PRO A 84 3.24 -5.34 22.75
CA PRO A 84 4.52 -4.98 22.16
C PRO A 84 4.43 -3.72 21.30
N GLY A 85 5.36 -2.78 21.51
CA GLY A 85 5.39 -1.48 20.86
C GLY A 85 4.57 -0.40 21.55
N LYS A 86 3.69 -0.72 22.51
CA LYS A 86 2.85 0.24 23.26
C LYS A 86 2.21 1.31 22.34
N PRO A 87 1.40 0.93 21.34
CA PRO A 87 0.78 1.90 20.43
C PRO A 87 -0.13 2.87 21.18
N LYS A 88 -0.25 4.11 20.67
CA LYS A 88 -1.18 5.11 21.18
C LYS A 88 -2.62 4.69 20.91
N VAL A 89 -3.48 4.90 21.90
CA VAL A 89 -4.89 4.52 21.85
C VAL A 89 -5.80 5.66 22.26
N ILE A 90 -6.89 5.79 21.55
CA ILE A 90 -8.05 6.62 21.90
C ILE A 90 -9.23 5.69 22.19
N LEU A 91 -9.61 5.55 23.45
CA LEU A 91 -10.86 4.88 23.82
C LEU A 91 -12.01 5.87 23.76
N VAL A 92 -12.95 5.63 22.85
CA VAL A 92 -14.03 6.57 22.51
C VAL A 92 -15.28 6.23 23.30
N ASN A 93 -15.79 7.20 24.07
CA ASN A 93 -17.06 7.09 24.75
C ASN A 93 -18.19 7.58 23.81
N PHE A 94 -19.01 6.65 23.38
CA PHE A 94 -20.10 6.87 22.41
C PHE A 94 -21.50 6.82 23.03
N ARG A 95 -21.59 6.36 24.30
CA ARG A 95 -22.88 6.18 24.97
C ARG A 95 -23.54 7.53 25.26
N ASN A 96 -24.85 7.62 25.02
CA ASN A 96 -25.66 8.83 25.21
C ASN A 96 -25.19 10.06 24.40
N ARG A 97 -24.44 9.86 23.30
CA ARG A 97 -23.98 10.94 22.44
C ARG A 97 -24.99 11.28 21.35
N TYR A 98 -25.67 10.30 20.80
CA TYR A 98 -26.57 10.44 19.66
C TYR A 98 -28.02 10.14 20.04
N ASP A 99 -28.99 10.81 19.38
CA ASP A 99 -30.32 10.30 19.23
C ASP A 99 -30.26 9.12 18.25
N GLN A 100 -30.58 7.92 18.75
CA GLN A 100 -30.43 6.68 18.00
C GLN A 100 -31.28 6.67 16.72
N ASN A 101 -32.55 7.10 16.82
CA ASN A 101 -33.47 7.08 15.68
C ASN A 101 -32.99 8.06 14.60
N GLN A 102 -32.57 9.25 14.99
CA GLN A 102 -32.03 10.26 14.07
C GLN A 102 -30.77 9.74 13.37
N LEU A 103 -29.84 9.17 14.13
CA LEU A 103 -28.59 8.62 13.59
C LEU A 103 -28.85 7.50 12.57
N LEU A 104 -29.71 6.54 12.91
CA LEU A 104 -30.05 5.42 12.04
C LEU A 104 -30.77 5.88 10.77
N TYR A 105 -31.66 6.90 10.91
CA TYR A 105 -32.37 7.51 9.79
C TYR A 105 -31.39 8.21 8.82
N GLU A 106 -30.35 8.87 9.33
CA GLU A 106 -29.33 9.52 8.50
C GLU A 106 -28.57 8.50 7.64
N TYR A 107 -28.12 7.38 8.20
CA TYR A 107 -27.47 6.32 7.41
C TYR A 107 -28.41 5.67 6.40
N TRP A 108 -29.70 5.51 6.74
CA TRP A 108 -30.68 5.02 5.79
C TRP A 108 -30.89 6.01 4.63
N LYS A 109 -31.05 7.28 4.94
CA LYS A 109 -31.30 8.33 3.96
C LYS A 109 -30.12 8.55 3.01
N GLU A 110 -28.91 8.61 3.55
CA GLU A 110 -27.72 9.04 2.80
C GLU A 110 -27.08 7.86 2.04
N TYR A 111 -27.01 6.70 2.67
CA TYR A 111 -26.29 5.55 2.14
C TYR A 111 -27.15 4.34 1.82
N GLN A 112 -28.48 4.43 2.03
CA GLN A 112 -29.44 3.34 1.84
C GLN A 112 -29.14 2.11 2.71
N VAL A 113 -28.53 2.33 3.87
CA VAL A 113 -28.29 1.27 4.86
C VAL A 113 -29.61 0.95 5.55
N ASP A 114 -30.00 -0.33 5.63
CA ASP A 114 -31.21 -0.78 6.32
C ASP A 114 -31.03 -0.74 7.86
N SER A 115 -30.56 0.41 8.36
CA SER A 115 -30.19 0.62 9.76
C SER A 115 -31.41 0.59 10.70
N MET A 116 -32.60 0.91 10.20
CA MET A 116 -33.85 0.93 11.00
C MET A 116 -34.33 -0.48 11.40
N SER A 117 -33.87 -1.54 10.74
CA SER A 117 -34.19 -2.93 11.10
C SER A 117 -33.22 -3.53 12.13
N GLY A 118 -32.16 -2.80 12.52
CA GLY A 118 -31.12 -3.29 13.42
C GLY A 118 -31.52 -3.34 14.88
N GLY A 119 -31.14 -4.44 15.57
CA GLY A 119 -31.22 -4.56 17.03
C GLY A 119 -30.07 -3.85 17.74
N TRP A 120 -30.03 -3.97 19.09
CA TRP A 120 -28.97 -3.34 19.89
C TRP A 120 -27.56 -3.78 19.50
N ASP A 121 -27.41 -5.01 19.12
CA ASP A 121 -26.14 -5.62 18.64
C ASP A 121 -25.65 -5.05 17.31
N TYR A 122 -26.47 -4.24 16.63
CA TYR A 122 -26.14 -3.40 15.48
C TYR A 122 -25.99 -1.93 15.88
N ILE A 123 -26.92 -1.39 16.68
CA ILE A 123 -26.97 0.03 17.04
C ILE A 123 -25.73 0.46 17.83
N GLU A 124 -25.31 -0.35 18.83
CA GLU A 124 -24.15 -0.02 19.67
C GLU A 124 -22.85 0.13 18.87
N PRO A 125 -22.45 -0.80 17.98
CA PRO A 125 -21.32 -0.62 17.09
C PRO A 125 -21.43 0.58 16.14
N VAL A 126 -22.61 0.88 15.61
CA VAL A 126 -22.83 2.04 14.73
C VAL A 126 -22.58 3.36 15.47
N MET A 127 -23.09 3.48 16.70
CA MET A 127 -22.81 4.68 17.53
C MET A 127 -21.31 4.83 17.84
N PHE A 128 -20.63 3.73 18.17
CA PHE A 128 -19.20 3.72 18.40
C PHE A 128 -18.42 4.16 17.16
N ALA A 129 -18.71 3.54 16.04
CA ALA A 129 -18.00 3.82 14.79
C ALA A 129 -18.21 5.28 14.33
N THR A 130 -19.44 5.79 14.42
CA THR A 130 -19.72 7.19 14.11
C THR A 130 -18.90 8.14 14.99
N ALA A 131 -18.83 7.86 16.30
CA ALA A 131 -18.02 8.65 17.23
C ALA A 131 -16.51 8.58 16.90
N CYS A 132 -16.02 7.43 16.43
CA CYS A 132 -14.64 7.32 15.94
C CYS A 132 -14.41 8.18 14.69
N GLY A 133 -15.33 8.16 13.74
CA GLY A 133 -15.26 9.04 12.55
C GLY A 133 -15.21 10.52 12.95
N GLU A 134 -16.03 10.92 13.92
CA GLU A 134 -16.07 12.29 14.45
C GLU A 134 -14.76 12.67 15.19
N VAL A 135 -14.19 11.75 15.96
CA VAL A 135 -12.87 11.93 16.61
C VAL A 135 -11.77 12.13 15.57
N ILE A 136 -11.71 11.29 14.54
CA ILE A 136 -10.70 11.37 13.48
C ILE A 136 -10.85 12.68 12.70
N ALA A 137 -12.08 13.04 12.31
CA ALA A 137 -12.35 14.31 11.61
C ALA A 137 -11.92 15.52 12.43
N THR A 138 -12.20 15.52 13.75
CA THR A 138 -11.83 16.62 14.66
C THR A 138 -10.30 16.74 14.80
N ILE A 139 -9.59 15.62 14.96
CA ILE A 139 -8.11 15.63 15.01
C ILE A 139 -7.54 16.11 13.68
N TYR A 140 -8.08 15.62 12.57
CA TYR A 140 -7.63 16.03 11.24
C TYR A 140 -7.79 17.54 11.04
N GLN A 141 -8.99 18.08 11.22
CA GLN A 141 -9.31 19.48 10.95
C GLN A 141 -8.58 20.48 11.87
N HIS A 142 -8.33 20.10 13.13
CA HIS A 142 -7.77 21.02 14.13
C HIS A 142 -6.28 20.80 14.45
N MET A 143 -5.69 19.68 14.00
CA MET A 143 -4.28 19.38 14.27
C MET A 143 -3.49 19.05 13.00
N LEU A 144 -4.02 18.20 12.12
CA LEU A 144 -3.27 17.67 10.98
C LEU A 144 -3.41 18.53 9.72
N GLU A 145 -4.60 18.97 9.38
CA GLU A 145 -4.85 19.82 8.22
C GLU A 145 -4.12 21.17 8.29
N PRO A 146 -4.07 21.87 9.45
CA PRO A 146 -3.33 23.14 9.57
C PRO A 146 -1.84 23.02 9.29
N ILE A 147 -1.24 21.84 9.51
CA ILE A 147 0.18 21.57 9.24
C ILE A 147 0.40 20.78 7.95
N GLY A 148 -0.67 20.56 7.16
CA GLY A 148 -0.59 19.81 5.92
C GLY A 148 -0.23 18.32 6.06
N CYS A 149 -0.46 17.72 7.24
CA CYS A 149 -0.19 16.31 7.50
C CYS A 149 -1.31 15.44 6.91
N PRO A 150 -1.02 14.56 5.93
CA PRO A 150 -2.02 13.66 5.39
C PRO A 150 -2.46 12.62 6.43
N ALA A 151 -3.70 12.14 6.32
CA ALA A 151 -4.23 11.14 7.22
C ALA A 151 -4.94 10.00 6.48
N ILE A 152 -4.79 8.81 7.03
CA ILE A 152 -5.46 7.59 6.59
C ILE A 152 -6.24 7.02 7.76
N ALA A 153 -7.44 6.53 7.51
CA ALA A 153 -8.29 5.88 8.51
C ALA A 153 -8.71 4.49 8.03
N GLN A 154 -8.21 3.45 8.70
CA GLN A 154 -8.59 2.07 8.45
C GLN A 154 -9.71 1.65 9.42
N PHE A 155 -10.75 1.01 8.87
CA PHE A 155 -11.91 0.52 9.61
C PHE A 155 -12.08 -0.99 9.41
N HIS A 156 -12.16 -1.73 10.52
CA HIS A 156 -12.29 -3.17 10.49
C HIS A 156 -13.75 -3.61 10.68
N GLU A 157 -14.25 -4.40 9.72
CA GLU A 157 -15.57 -5.02 9.74
C GLU A 157 -16.73 -4.01 9.69
N TRP A 158 -17.96 -4.53 9.45
CA TRP A 158 -19.19 -3.75 9.45
C TRP A 158 -19.39 -2.93 10.75
N MET A 159 -18.87 -3.44 11.87
CA MET A 159 -18.95 -2.80 13.18
C MET A 159 -18.30 -1.40 13.22
N CYS A 160 -17.33 -1.17 12.35
CA CYS A 160 -16.63 0.12 12.23
C CYS A 160 -17.05 0.92 10.99
N GLY A 161 -17.91 0.36 10.13
CA GLY A 161 -18.28 0.93 8.85
C GLY A 161 -18.93 2.32 8.92
N ALA A 162 -19.75 2.59 9.94
CA ALA A 162 -20.40 3.88 10.12
C ALA A 162 -19.39 5.04 10.28
N GLY A 163 -18.22 4.78 10.87
CA GLY A 163 -17.16 5.78 10.99
C GLY A 163 -16.52 6.15 9.66
N LEU A 164 -16.35 5.17 8.78
CA LEU A 164 -15.92 5.40 7.41
C LEU A 164 -16.93 6.28 6.66
N LEU A 165 -18.21 5.91 6.71
CA LEU A 165 -19.29 6.67 6.05
C LEU A 165 -19.36 8.11 6.59
N TYR A 166 -19.14 8.29 7.91
CA TYR A 166 -19.05 9.61 8.52
C TYR A 166 -17.90 10.43 7.91
N LEU A 167 -16.71 9.88 7.79
CA LEU A 167 -15.54 10.57 7.20
C LEU A 167 -15.76 10.92 5.73
N LYS A 168 -16.34 10.03 4.94
CA LYS A 168 -16.63 10.30 3.52
C LYS A 168 -17.54 11.53 3.36
N ARG A 169 -18.42 11.79 4.31
CA ARG A 169 -19.35 12.94 4.28
C ARG A 169 -18.73 14.21 4.89
N HIS A 170 -18.03 14.08 6.02
CA HIS A 170 -17.65 15.23 6.86
C HIS A 170 -16.17 15.59 6.78
N CYS A 171 -15.32 14.67 6.29
CA CYS A 171 -13.88 14.89 6.21
C CYS A 171 -13.26 14.10 5.03
N PRO A 172 -13.68 14.37 3.77
CA PRO A 172 -13.25 13.64 2.58
C PRO A 172 -11.73 13.59 2.33
N PRO A 173 -10.90 14.56 2.79
CA PRO A 173 -9.46 14.50 2.59
C PRO A 173 -8.74 13.39 3.38
N VAL A 174 -9.42 12.74 4.33
CA VAL A 174 -8.88 11.57 5.04
C VAL A 174 -9.06 10.32 4.18
N GLY A 175 -7.95 9.67 3.80
CA GLY A 175 -7.99 8.43 3.02
C GLY A 175 -8.63 7.28 3.82
N THR A 176 -9.66 6.64 3.27
CA THR A 176 -10.41 5.61 3.98
C THR A 176 -10.11 4.21 3.46
N VAL A 177 -9.74 3.29 4.37
CA VAL A 177 -9.57 1.87 4.08
C VAL A 177 -10.63 1.08 4.84
N PHE A 178 -11.40 0.27 4.14
CA PHE A 178 -12.33 -0.68 4.73
C PHE A 178 -11.80 -2.09 4.60
N THR A 179 -11.66 -2.80 5.74
CA THR A 179 -11.18 -4.19 5.76
C THR A 179 -12.26 -5.12 6.28
N THR A 180 -12.75 -6.01 5.42
CA THR A 180 -13.63 -7.11 5.81
C THR A 180 -12.79 -8.37 6.01
N HIS A 181 -12.80 -8.92 7.24
CA HIS A 181 -12.10 -10.17 7.57
C HIS A 181 -12.93 -11.40 7.19
N ALA A 182 -14.25 -11.27 7.21
CA ALA A 182 -15.21 -12.29 6.76
C ALA A 182 -16.51 -11.56 6.45
N THR A 183 -17.16 -11.82 5.31
CA THR A 183 -18.44 -11.15 5.08
C THR A 183 -19.49 -11.60 6.09
N MET A 184 -20.32 -10.67 6.53
CA MET A 184 -21.39 -10.98 7.52
C MET A 184 -22.33 -12.06 6.98
N LEU A 185 -22.68 -12.00 5.71
CA LEU A 185 -23.55 -12.99 5.06
C LEU A 185 -22.88 -14.35 4.91
N GLY A 186 -21.62 -14.39 4.41
CA GLY A 186 -20.88 -15.64 4.19
C GLY A 186 -20.68 -16.41 5.48
N ARG A 187 -20.28 -15.71 6.56
CA ARG A 187 -20.17 -16.29 7.90
C ARG A 187 -21.49 -16.86 8.41
N SER A 188 -22.59 -16.12 8.21
CA SER A 188 -23.91 -16.54 8.67
C SER A 188 -24.47 -17.70 7.87
N LEU A 189 -24.30 -17.73 6.55
CA LEU A 189 -24.70 -18.85 5.70
C LEU A 189 -23.95 -20.11 6.11
N SER A 190 -22.64 -20.05 6.19
CA SER A 190 -21.79 -21.17 6.57
C SER A 190 -22.09 -21.68 8.00
N GLY A 191 -22.28 -20.76 8.96
CA GLY A 191 -22.64 -21.10 10.35
C GLY A 191 -24.01 -21.77 10.48
N ASN A 192 -24.91 -21.52 9.53
CA ASN A 192 -26.24 -22.19 9.46
C ASN A 192 -26.23 -23.43 8.55
N GLY A 193 -25.06 -23.98 8.22
CA GLY A 193 -24.92 -25.22 7.46
C GLY A 193 -25.31 -25.11 5.98
N ARG A 194 -25.36 -23.87 5.43
CA ARG A 194 -25.56 -23.64 3.99
C ARG A 194 -24.25 -23.88 3.23
N ASP A 195 -24.35 -24.46 2.05
CA ASP A 195 -23.19 -24.63 1.16
C ASP A 195 -22.86 -23.31 0.46
N LEU A 196 -22.13 -22.43 1.17
CA LEU A 196 -21.73 -21.11 0.71
C LEU A 196 -21.04 -21.16 -0.65
N TYR A 197 -20.07 -22.05 -0.83
CA TYR A 197 -19.24 -22.06 -2.05
C TYR A 197 -19.99 -22.53 -3.29
N SER A 198 -20.97 -23.42 -3.13
CA SER A 198 -21.91 -23.76 -4.20
C SER A 198 -22.87 -22.61 -4.51
N MET A 199 -23.29 -21.85 -3.48
CA MET A 199 -24.13 -20.66 -3.68
C MET A 199 -23.38 -19.56 -4.42
N LEU A 200 -22.11 -19.29 -4.08
CA LEU A 200 -21.27 -18.29 -4.77
C LEU A 200 -21.07 -18.61 -6.26
N ALA A 201 -21.05 -19.90 -6.62
CA ALA A 201 -20.95 -20.34 -8.01
C ALA A 201 -22.25 -20.19 -8.82
N THR A 202 -23.37 -19.86 -8.16
CA THR A 202 -24.69 -19.69 -8.76
C THR A 202 -25.18 -18.25 -8.61
N LYS A 203 -26.19 -17.84 -9.39
CA LYS A 203 -26.84 -16.54 -9.16
C LYS A 203 -27.81 -16.67 -7.99
N PHE A 204 -27.40 -16.16 -6.82
CA PHE A 204 -28.29 -15.96 -5.68
C PHE A 204 -28.42 -14.46 -5.32
N ASP A 205 -29.45 -14.11 -4.59
CA ASP A 205 -29.68 -12.73 -4.15
C ASP A 205 -29.19 -12.54 -2.71
N PRO A 206 -28.03 -11.86 -2.48
CA PRO A 206 -27.49 -11.65 -1.13
C PRO A 206 -28.45 -10.93 -0.18
N ARG A 207 -29.24 -9.97 -0.69
CA ARG A 207 -30.22 -9.22 0.13
C ARG A 207 -31.33 -10.10 0.66
N ARG A 208 -31.84 -10.99 -0.19
CA ARG A 208 -32.89 -11.96 0.19
C ARG A 208 -32.38 -12.94 1.24
N GLU A 209 -31.16 -13.44 1.08
CA GLU A 209 -30.53 -14.35 2.06
C GLU A 209 -30.27 -13.64 3.39
N ALA A 210 -29.76 -12.40 3.37
CA ALA A 210 -29.56 -11.59 4.57
C ALA A 210 -30.89 -11.35 5.33
N ALA A 211 -31.98 -11.09 4.59
CA ALA A 211 -33.30 -10.93 5.16
C ALA A 211 -33.80 -12.23 5.80
N SER A 212 -33.58 -13.39 5.15
CA SER A 212 -33.98 -14.71 5.67
C SER A 212 -33.27 -15.07 6.98
N LEU A 213 -32.05 -14.52 7.20
CA LEU A 213 -31.23 -14.73 8.40
C LEU A 213 -31.39 -13.62 9.44
N GLY A 214 -32.18 -12.58 9.17
CA GLY A 214 -32.40 -11.46 10.09
C GLY A 214 -31.16 -10.55 10.30
N ILE A 215 -30.28 -10.47 9.31
CA ILE A 215 -29.01 -9.73 9.39
C ILE A 215 -28.90 -8.58 8.36
N THR A 216 -30.02 -8.13 7.82
CA THR A 216 -30.06 -7.12 6.74
C THR A 216 -29.34 -5.83 7.12
N ALA A 217 -29.53 -5.32 8.35
CA ALA A 217 -28.87 -4.09 8.81
C ALA A 217 -27.33 -4.21 8.75
N LYS A 218 -26.78 -5.32 9.29
CA LYS A 218 -25.33 -5.57 9.32
C LYS A 218 -24.75 -5.73 7.90
N CYS A 219 -25.42 -6.52 7.06
CA CYS A 219 -25.01 -6.72 5.67
C CYS A 219 -25.09 -5.44 4.83
N SER A 220 -26.12 -4.62 5.03
CA SER A 220 -26.25 -3.35 4.29
C SER A 220 -25.19 -2.33 4.72
N MET A 221 -24.83 -2.28 6.01
CA MET A 221 -23.71 -1.46 6.52
C MET A 221 -22.39 -1.91 5.91
N GLU A 222 -22.11 -3.21 5.89
CA GLU A 222 -20.89 -3.77 5.28
C GLU A 222 -20.80 -3.44 3.79
N THR A 223 -21.91 -3.61 3.06
CA THR A 223 -22.01 -3.29 1.63
C THR A 223 -21.79 -1.80 1.35
N ALA A 224 -22.40 -0.92 2.14
CA ALA A 224 -22.22 0.52 2.00
C ALA A 224 -20.78 0.94 2.30
N SER A 225 -20.19 0.41 3.37
CA SER A 225 -18.79 0.68 3.74
C SER A 225 -17.81 0.21 2.68
N ALA A 226 -18.01 -1.01 2.16
CA ALA A 226 -17.20 -1.52 1.05
C ALA A 226 -17.35 -0.64 -0.20
N ARG A 227 -18.57 -0.16 -0.53
CA ARG A 227 -18.82 0.67 -1.72
C ARG A 227 -18.17 2.04 -1.64
N GLU A 228 -18.23 2.70 -0.47
CA GLU A 228 -17.80 4.10 -0.29
C GLU A 228 -16.31 4.25 0.05
N ALA A 229 -15.64 3.19 0.51
CA ALA A 229 -14.22 3.23 0.87
C ALA A 229 -13.32 3.64 -0.31
N ASP A 230 -12.30 4.45 -0.06
CA ASP A 230 -11.27 4.76 -1.05
C ASP A 230 -10.47 3.50 -1.43
N CYS A 231 -10.14 2.66 -0.45
CA CYS A 231 -9.59 1.33 -0.67
C CYS A 231 -10.40 0.27 0.09
N PHE A 232 -10.90 -0.73 -0.62
CA PHE A 232 -11.56 -1.88 -0.03
C PHE A 232 -10.62 -3.08 0.00
N THR A 233 -10.43 -3.69 1.17
CA THR A 233 -9.51 -4.82 1.36
C THR A 233 -10.18 -6.01 2.02
N THR A 234 -9.63 -7.20 1.76
CA THR A 234 -9.97 -8.45 2.44
C THR A 234 -8.69 -9.22 2.78
N VAL A 235 -8.79 -10.23 3.64
CA VAL A 235 -7.63 -10.92 4.19
C VAL A 235 -7.12 -12.10 3.36
N SER A 236 -7.86 -12.54 2.33
CA SER A 236 -7.47 -13.67 1.48
C SER A 236 -8.21 -13.67 0.15
N ASP A 237 -7.70 -14.44 -0.82
CA ASP A 237 -8.33 -14.59 -2.13
C ASP A 237 -9.72 -15.21 -2.05
N ILE A 238 -9.94 -16.19 -1.13
CA ILE A 238 -11.25 -16.82 -0.94
C ILE A 238 -12.28 -15.81 -0.39
N THR A 239 -11.85 -14.96 0.54
CA THR A 239 -12.72 -13.87 1.05
C THR A 239 -12.95 -12.79 -0.02
N ALA A 240 -11.97 -12.55 -0.90
CA ALA A 240 -12.12 -11.61 -2.01
C ALA A 240 -13.14 -12.11 -3.05
N GLU A 241 -13.14 -13.42 -3.37
CA GLU A 241 -14.16 -14.06 -4.20
C GLU A 241 -15.55 -13.92 -3.58
N GLU A 242 -15.66 -14.24 -2.28
CA GLU A 242 -16.89 -14.12 -1.50
C GLU A 242 -17.42 -12.68 -1.49
N ALA A 243 -16.57 -11.71 -1.10
CA ALA A 243 -16.92 -10.30 -1.00
C ALA A 243 -17.36 -9.71 -2.36
N SER A 244 -16.73 -10.13 -3.46
CA SER A 244 -17.09 -9.69 -4.81
C SER A 244 -18.54 -10.04 -5.16
N VAL A 245 -19.03 -11.20 -4.72
CA VAL A 245 -20.40 -11.66 -4.97
C VAL A 245 -21.37 -11.07 -3.93
N VAL A 246 -21.00 -11.14 -2.65
CA VAL A 246 -21.89 -10.78 -1.53
C VAL A 246 -22.06 -9.27 -1.38
N LEU A 247 -20.98 -8.51 -1.50
CA LEU A 247 -20.97 -7.05 -1.33
C LEU A 247 -21.08 -6.30 -2.67
N GLY A 248 -20.93 -7.01 -3.79
CA GLY A 248 -21.05 -6.44 -5.13
C GLY A 248 -19.88 -5.53 -5.54
N ARG A 249 -18.78 -5.53 -4.78
CA ARG A 249 -17.52 -4.84 -5.08
C ARG A 249 -16.34 -5.80 -4.92
N LYS A 250 -15.48 -5.88 -5.91
CA LYS A 250 -14.22 -6.61 -5.81
C LYS A 250 -13.26 -5.83 -4.90
N PRO A 251 -12.58 -6.48 -3.94
CA PRO A 251 -11.54 -5.83 -3.17
C PRO A 251 -10.43 -5.29 -4.06
N ASP A 252 -9.95 -4.10 -3.74
CA ASP A 252 -8.84 -3.44 -4.45
C ASP A 252 -7.53 -4.18 -4.16
N ILE A 253 -7.32 -4.58 -2.91
CA ILE A 253 -6.10 -5.27 -2.46
C ILE A 253 -6.46 -6.36 -1.46
N VAL A 254 -5.80 -7.52 -1.56
CA VAL A 254 -5.82 -8.56 -0.53
C VAL A 254 -4.68 -8.27 0.46
N THR A 255 -5.03 -8.12 1.74
CA THR A 255 -4.12 -7.82 2.85
C THR A 255 -4.03 -9.02 3.80
N PRO A 256 -3.12 -9.99 3.56
CA PRO A 256 -3.00 -11.17 4.39
C PRO A 256 -2.69 -10.82 5.85
N ASN A 257 -3.18 -11.65 6.78
CA ASN A 257 -2.87 -11.48 8.19
C ASN A 257 -1.55 -12.17 8.51
N GLY A 258 -0.67 -11.49 9.23
CA GLY A 258 0.63 -12.02 9.63
C GLY A 258 0.73 -12.29 11.13
N LEU A 259 1.87 -12.83 11.53
CA LEU A 259 2.26 -12.99 12.92
C LEU A 259 3.52 -12.18 13.22
N ASP A 260 3.68 -11.75 14.46
CA ASP A 260 4.95 -11.21 14.93
C ASP A 260 5.83 -12.36 15.48
N LEU A 261 6.76 -12.82 14.67
CA LEU A 261 7.64 -13.93 15.04
C LEU A 261 8.68 -13.57 16.11
N ARG A 262 8.84 -12.28 16.45
CA ARG A 262 9.76 -11.83 17.52
C ARG A 262 9.27 -12.28 18.91
N VAL A 263 7.95 -12.47 19.05
CA VAL A 263 7.33 -12.92 20.31
C VAL A 263 7.10 -14.44 20.38
N ILE A 264 7.29 -15.17 19.29
CA ILE A 264 7.08 -16.62 19.21
C ILE A 264 8.44 -17.34 19.18
N PRO A 265 8.80 -18.16 20.20
CA PRO A 265 10.05 -18.86 20.24
C PRO A 265 10.29 -19.79 19.05
N ASP A 266 11.53 -19.90 18.59
CA ASP A 266 11.90 -20.83 17.52
C ASP A 266 12.19 -22.24 18.10
N PHE A 267 11.16 -23.04 18.22
CA PHE A 267 11.24 -24.40 18.72
C PHE A 267 11.86 -25.40 17.73
N SER A 268 12.16 -25.01 16.50
CA SER A 268 12.92 -25.84 15.57
C SER A 268 14.38 -26.01 16.00
N LYS A 269 14.92 -25.04 16.73
CA LYS A 269 16.30 -25.01 17.25
C LYS A 269 16.41 -25.39 18.72
N GLU A 270 15.32 -25.39 19.44
CA GLU A 270 15.26 -25.71 20.88
C GLU A 270 14.43 -26.97 21.11
N ARG A 271 15.01 -27.97 21.77
CA ARG A 271 14.32 -29.23 22.08
C ARG A 271 13.90 -29.36 23.52
N THR A 272 14.56 -28.70 24.45
CA THR A 272 14.38 -28.89 25.89
C THR A 272 12.99 -28.45 26.36
N ARG A 273 12.55 -27.24 26.01
CA ARG A 273 11.23 -26.76 26.42
C ARG A 273 10.07 -27.52 25.74
N PRO A 274 10.06 -27.79 24.44
CA PRO A 274 9.04 -28.62 23.82
C PRO A 274 8.92 -30.02 24.41
N GLN A 275 10.06 -30.67 24.78
CA GLN A 275 10.06 -31.96 25.44
C GLN A 275 9.45 -31.88 26.85
N ALA A 276 9.73 -30.80 27.60
CA ALA A 276 9.12 -30.58 28.91
C ALA A 276 7.61 -30.35 28.80
N TYR A 277 7.16 -29.55 27.84
CA TYR A 277 5.76 -29.33 27.54
C TYR A 277 5.07 -30.62 27.12
N ARG A 278 5.68 -31.40 26.26
CA ARG A 278 5.19 -32.70 25.84
C ARG A 278 5.02 -33.68 27.06
N ALA A 279 5.99 -33.74 27.92
CA ALA A 279 5.91 -34.58 29.13
C ALA A 279 4.77 -34.14 30.05
N ALA A 280 4.52 -32.81 30.17
CA ALA A 280 3.40 -32.28 30.95
C ALA A 280 2.05 -32.64 30.32
N VAL A 281 1.88 -32.47 29.01
CA VAL A 281 0.65 -32.84 28.26
C VAL A 281 0.38 -34.35 28.40
N ILE A 282 1.39 -35.21 28.19
CA ILE A 282 1.26 -36.67 28.35
C ILE A 282 0.86 -37.01 29.78
N SER A 283 1.50 -36.39 30.78
CA SER A 283 1.15 -36.64 32.19
C SER A 283 -0.31 -36.30 32.53
N CYS A 284 -0.82 -35.16 31.96
CA CYS A 284 -2.25 -34.80 32.12
C CYS A 284 -3.16 -35.81 31.42
N ALA A 285 -2.82 -36.23 30.20
CA ALA A 285 -3.55 -37.23 29.44
C ALA A 285 -3.60 -38.57 30.18
N GLU A 286 -2.45 -39.07 30.68
CA GLU A 286 -2.37 -40.34 31.46
C GLU A 286 -3.21 -40.31 32.73
N ARG A 287 -3.30 -39.15 33.42
CA ARG A 287 -4.20 -39.01 34.59
C ARG A 287 -5.66 -39.16 34.22
N LEU A 288 -6.09 -38.46 33.11
CA LEU A 288 -7.47 -38.54 32.62
C LEU A 288 -7.80 -39.95 32.15
N LEU A 289 -6.92 -40.54 31.32
CA LEU A 289 -7.11 -41.84 30.68
C LEU A 289 -6.85 -43.05 31.65
N ARG A 290 -6.24 -42.79 32.80
CA ARG A 290 -5.90 -43.79 33.84
C ARG A 290 -5.03 -44.94 33.34
N ARG A 291 -4.23 -44.68 32.36
CA ARG A 291 -3.26 -45.59 31.76
C ARG A 291 -2.02 -44.86 31.28
N LYS A 292 -0.93 -45.60 31.18
CA LYS A 292 0.28 -45.09 30.54
C LYS A 292 0.11 -45.10 29.05
N LEU A 293 0.59 -44.03 28.40
CA LEU A 293 0.65 -43.94 26.96
C LEU A 293 1.97 -44.51 26.44
N PRO A 294 1.99 -45.16 25.25
CA PRO A 294 3.22 -45.60 24.62
C PRO A 294 4.21 -44.45 24.42
N GLU A 295 5.49 -44.73 24.55
CA GLU A 295 6.58 -43.73 24.41
C GLU A 295 6.55 -43.02 23.05
N GLN A 296 6.16 -43.73 21.98
CA GLN A 296 6.06 -43.22 20.61
C GLN A 296 4.67 -42.62 20.27
N THR A 297 3.88 -42.24 21.28
CA THR A 297 2.58 -41.58 21.05
C THR A 297 2.76 -40.29 20.26
N ARG A 298 2.02 -40.10 19.16
CA ARG A 298 1.93 -38.85 18.41
C ARG A 298 0.84 -37.94 18.97
N ILE A 299 1.16 -36.68 19.25
CA ILE A 299 0.18 -35.69 19.75
C ILE A 299 -0.31 -34.86 18.58
N VAL A 300 -1.61 -34.91 18.34
CA VAL A 300 -2.29 -34.18 17.25
C VAL A 300 -3.27 -33.18 17.87
N ILE A 301 -3.34 -31.96 17.37
CA ILE A 301 -4.21 -30.92 17.93
C ILE A 301 -5.13 -30.29 16.86
N ILE A 302 -6.40 -30.06 17.28
CA ILE A 302 -7.30 -29.09 16.65
C ILE A 302 -7.68 -28.05 17.70
N SER A 303 -7.67 -26.76 17.32
CA SER A 303 -7.97 -25.66 18.25
C SER A 303 -8.72 -24.53 17.55
N GLY A 304 -9.37 -23.69 18.33
CA GLY A 304 -10.10 -22.52 17.84
C GLY A 304 -11.43 -22.29 18.54
N ARG A 305 -12.36 -21.60 17.87
CA ARG A 305 -13.73 -21.39 18.37
C ARG A 305 -14.55 -22.67 18.21
N TYR A 306 -15.52 -22.86 19.09
CA TYR A 306 -16.42 -24.02 19.02
C TYR A 306 -17.43 -23.85 17.87
N GLU A 307 -16.96 -23.91 16.64
CA GLU A 307 -17.75 -23.95 15.42
C GLU A 307 -17.56 -25.32 14.76
N PHE A 308 -18.37 -26.30 15.19
CA PHE A 308 -18.16 -27.73 14.93
C PHE A 308 -17.94 -28.07 13.47
N HIS A 309 -18.76 -27.50 12.57
CA HIS A 309 -18.64 -27.70 11.11
C HIS A 309 -17.61 -26.74 10.49
N ASN A 310 -17.69 -25.43 10.79
CA ASN A 310 -16.83 -24.44 10.15
C ASN A 310 -15.34 -24.65 10.44
N LYS A 311 -14.99 -25.07 11.64
CA LYS A 311 -13.60 -25.42 11.98
C LYS A 311 -13.19 -26.84 11.57
N GLY A 312 -14.13 -27.64 11.03
CA GLY A 312 -13.87 -28.99 10.53
C GLY A 312 -13.66 -30.04 11.62
N ILE A 313 -14.16 -29.78 12.85
CA ILE A 313 -14.07 -30.71 13.98
C ILE A 313 -14.81 -32.01 13.62
N ASP A 314 -15.92 -31.91 12.89
CA ASP A 314 -16.72 -33.04 12.37
C ASP A 314 -15.86 -33.98 11.52
N VAL A 315 -15.15 -33.44 10.53
CA VAL A 315 -14.30 -34.24 9.63
C VAL A 315 -13.07 -34.78 10.36
N PHE A 316 -12.49 -33.97 11.26
CA PHE A 316 -11.34 -34.41 12.08
C PHE A 316 -11.68 -35.65 12.92
N LEU A 317 -12.77 -35.60 13.68
CA LEU A 317 -13.17 -36.74 14.54
C LEU A 317 -13.59 -37.96 13.71
N GLN A 318 -14.27 -37.76 12.59
CA GLN A 318 -14.62 -38.85 11.68
C GLN A 318 -13.37 -39.52 11.07
N ALA A 319 -12.37 -38.75 10.68
CA ALA A 319 -11.10 -39.29 10.18
C ALA A 319 -10.33 -40.04 11.27
N LEU A 320 -10.27 -39.49 12.50
CA LEU A 320 -9.65 -40.16 13.62
C LEU A 320 -10.33 -41.50 13.99
N GLY A 321 -11.64 -41.58 13.89
CA GLY A 321 -12.37 -42.83 14.06
C GLY A 321 -11.95 -43.93 13.10
N ARG A 322 -11.68 -43.57 11.82
CA ARG A 322 -11.14 -44.52 10.83
C ARG A 322 -9.67 -44.87 11.11
N VAL A 323 -8.86 -43.87 11.40
CA VAL A 323 -7.46 -44.08 11.79
C VAL A 323 -7.37 -45.03 13.01
N ASN A 324 -8.28 -44.91 13.99
CA ASN A 324 -8.34 -45.80 15.14
C ASN A 324 -8.56 -47.27 14.74
N GLN A 325 -9.39 -47.52 13.74
CA GLN A 325 -9.61 -48.85 13.21
C GLN A 325 -8.41 -49.37 12.41
N ASP A 326 -7.77 -48.54 11.61
CA ASP A 326 -6.59 -48.89 10.79
C ASP A 326 -5.35 -49.20 11.63
N LEU A 327 -5.22 -48.58 12.80
CA LEU A 327 -4.11 -48.76 13.71
C LEU A 327 -4.27 -49.98 14.64
N ALA A 328 -5.40 -50.69 14.63
CA ALA A 328 -5.72 -51.78 15.56
C ALA A 328 -4.63 -52.88 15.65
N ASP A 329 -3.92 -53.14 14.55
CA ASP A 329 -2.85 -54.13 14.50
C ASP A 329 -1.43 -53.49 14.51
N SER A 330 -1.34 -52.18 14.80
CA SER A 330 -0.08 -51.43 14.78
C SER A 330 0.45 -51.16 16.22
N GLN A 331 1.72 -50.74 16.30
CA GLN A 331 2.29 -50.22 17.57
C GLN A 331 2.16 -48.67 17.67
N SER A 332 1.60 -48.04 16.69
CA SER A 332 1.41 -46.57 16.66
C SER A 332 0.25 -46.15 17.55
N TYR A 333 0.39 -45.00 18.16
CA TYR A 333 -0.62 -44.47 19.06
C TYR A 333 -0.77 -42.95 18.87
N ILE A 334 -2.01 -42.42 18.91
CA ILE A 334 -2.33 -41.00 18.77
C ILE A 334 -3.03 -40.51 20.04
N LEU A 335 -2.54 -39.37 20.53
CA LEU A 335 -3.27 -38.53 21.49
C LEU A 335 -3.80 -37.30 20.72
N ALA A 336 -5.11 -37.22 20.54
CA ALA A 336 -5.77 -36.11 19.85
C ALA A 336 -6.33 -35.11 20.87
N LEU A 337 -5.90 -33.85 20.74
CA LEU A 337 -6.35 -32.76 21.61
C LEU A 337 -7.38 -31.90 20.83
N CYS A 338 -8.61 -31.80 21.35
CA CYS A 338 -9.63 -30.87 20.87
C CYS A 338 -9.70 -29.68 21.84
N CYS A 339 -8.89 -28.66 21.61
CA CYS A 339 -8.81 -27.46 22.45
C CYS A 339 -9.68 -26.34 21.84
N VAL A 340 -10.99 -26.39 22.09
CA VAL A 340 -11.98 -25.47 21.54
C VAL A 340 -12.84 -24.89 22.64
N MET A 341 -12.89 -23.55 22.74
CA MET A 341 -13.57 -22.84 23.82
C MET A 341 -15.09 -23.07 23.78
N GLY A 342 -15.59 -23.80 24.80
CA GLY A 342 -17.00 -24.11 24.96
C GLY A 342 -17.55 -23.69 26.32
N GLY A 343 -18.87 -23.69 26.45
CA GLY A 343 -19.53 -23.39 27.73
C GLY A 343 -19.29 -24.49 28.78
N HIS A 344 -18.63 -24.16 29.88
CA HIS A 344 -18.33 -25.09 30.97
C HIS A 344 -18.48 -24.45 32.37
N SER A 345 -18.68 -25.25 33.40
CA SER A 345 -18.82 -24.81 34.79
C SER A 345 -17.60 -25.11 35.67
N GLY A 346 -16.44 -25.31 35.03
CA GLY A 346 -15.15 -25.59 35.69
C GLY A 346 -14.61 -26.97 35.39
N VAL A 347 -13.38 -27.24 35.88
CA VAL A 347 -12.67 -28.50 35.67
C VAL A 347 -13.42 -29.69 36.32
N ASN A 348 -13.47 -30.80 35.59
CA ASN A 348 -14.05 -32.03 36.12
C ASN A 348 -13.07 -32.69 37.10
N GLN A 349 -13.25 -32.42 38.39
CA GLN A 349 -12.38 -32.91 39.45
C GLN A 349 -12.36 -34.44 39.54
N ASP A 350 -13.47 -35.10 39.18
CA ASP A 350 -13.55 -36.57 39.19
C ASP A 350 -12.70 -37.16 38.04
N ALA A 351 -12.71 -36.52 36.87
CA ALA A 351 -11.87 -36.89 35.74
C ALA A 351 -10.37 -36.70 36.07
N VAL A 352 -10.02 -35.58 36.72
CA VAL A 352 -8.63 -35.21 37.00
C VAL A 352 -8.04 -35.90 38.23
N SER A 353 -8.87 -36.29 39.22
CA SER A 353 -8.43 -36.86 40.51
C SER A 353 -7.72 -38.21 40.37
N GLY A 354 -8.01 -38.98 39.32
CA GLY A 354 -7.45 -40.29 39.12
C GLY A 354 -8.14 -41.38 39.94
N ASP A 355 -9.34 -41.17 40.52
CA ASP A 355 -10.07 -42.16 41.33
C ASP A 355 -10.78 -43.21 40.45
N PRO A 356 -10.33 -44.50 40.45
CA PRO A 356 -10.94 -45.55 39.63
C PRO A 356 -12.40 -45.79 39.93
N ALA A 357 -12.85 -45.51 41.16
CA ALA A 357 -14.25 -45.74 41.58
C ALA A 357 -15.25 -44.79 40.92
N LYS A 358 -14.75 -43.74 40.26
CA LYS A 358 -15.56 -42.70 39.60
C LYS A 358 -15.58 -42.83 38.07
N MET A 359 -15.16 -43.96 37.52
CA MET A 359 -15.19 -44.19 36.09
C MET A 359 -16.61 -44.46 35.56
N PRO A 360 -16.92 -44.08 34.30
CA PRO A 360 -18.17 -44.47 33.66
C PRO A 360 -18.37 -46.00 33.67
N GLY A 361 -19.59 -46.45 33.98
CA GLY A 361 -19.88 -47.87 34.13
C GLY A 361 -19.93 -48.71 32.86
N ASP A 362 -19.80 -48.06 31.68
CA ASP A 362 -19.78 -48.65 30.34
C ASP A 362 -18.39 -49.04 29.82
N GLY A 363 -17.36 -48.86 30.69
CA GLY A 363 -15.95 -49.13 30.32
C GLY A 363 -15.28 -48.05 29.48
N SER A 364 -15.98 -46.96 29.09
CA SER A 364 -15.39 -45.80 28.43
C SER A 364 -14.58 -44.97 29.40
N GLN A 365 -13.55 -44.31 28.89
CA GLN A 365 -12.74 -43.38 29.65
C GLN A 365 -13.32 -41.97 29.56
N TRP A 366 -12.88 -41.05 30.43
CA TRP A 366 -13.23 -39.66 30.33
C TRP A 366 -12.66 -39.05 29.04
N ILE A 367 -13.51 -38.32 28.28
CA ILE A 367 -13.12 -37.59 27.07
C ILE A 367 -12.92 -36.11 27.40
N CYS A 368 -13.78 -35.53 28.25
CA CYS A 368 -13.79 -34.08 28.53
C CYS A 368 -13.10 -33.77 29.88
N SER A 369 -12.18 -32.80 29.84
CA SER A 369 -11.45 -32.27 30.99
C SER A 369 -12.31 -31.45 31.96
N HIS A 370 -13.45 -30.91 31.50
CA HIS A 370 -14.32 -29.98 32.21
C HIS A 370 -15.79 -30.43 32.19
N HIS A 371 -16.59 -29.86 33.07
CA HIS A 371 -18.04 -30.04 33.06
C HIS A 371 -18.68 -29.12 32.00
N VAL A 372 -18.94 -29.63 30.81
CA VAL A 372 -19.63 -28.87 29.73
C VAL A 372 -21.12 -28.72 30.07
N HIS A 373 -21.69 -27.54 29.70
CA HIS A 373 -23.06 -27.20 30.06
C HIS A 373 -24.13 -28.14 29.46
N ASN A 374 -23.87 -28.73 28.30
CA ASN A 374 -24.83 -29.60 27.59
C ASN A 374 -24.22 -30.96 27.22
N ILE A 375 -23.70 -31.68 28.20
CA ILE A 375 -22.92 -32.90 28.01
C ILE A 375 -23.63 -33.97 27.15
N ASN A 376 -24.95 -34.08 27.26
CA ASN A 376 -25.73 -35.12 26.54
C ASN A 376 -25.95 -34.81 25.05
N ASN A 377 -25.76 -33.54 24.65
CA ASN A 377 -25.98 -33.10 23.27
C ASN A 377 -24.77 -32.31 22.75
N ASP A 378 -23.62 -32.42 23.39
CA ASP A 378 -22.41 -31.80 22.93
C ASP A 378 -21.96 -32.44 21.60
N PRO A 379 -21.75 -31.67 20.52
CA PRO A 379 -21.41 -32.22 19.20
C PRO A 379 -20.10 -33.03 19.18
N ILE A 380 -19.07 -32.59 19.93
CA ILE A 380 -17.77 -33.29 20.00
C ILE A 380 -17.93 -34.64 20.71
N LEU A 381 -18.54 -34.65 21.87
CA LEU A 381 -18.77 -35.90 22.64
C LEU A 381 -19.65 -36.88 21.85
N THR A 382 -20.71 -36.37 21.22
CA THR A 382 -21.59 -37.17 20.34
C THR A 382 -20.81 -37.77 19.17
N ALA A 383 -19.93 -36.99 18.51
CA ALA A 383 -19.12 -37.47 17.40
C ALA A 383 -18.08 -38.50 17.88
N CYS A 384 -17.43 -38.31 19.03
CA CYS A 384 -16.52 -39.29 19.60
C CYS A 384 -17.21 -40.65 19.79
N HIS A 385 -18.38 -40.66 20.41
CA HIS A 385 -19.14 -41.91 20.58
C HIS A 385 -19.58 -42.53 19.25
N THR A 386 -20.03 -41.70 18.30
CA THR A 386 -20.50 -42.15 16.98
C THR A 386 -19.37 -42.84 16.19
N TYR A 387 -18.15 -42.31 16.27
CA TYR A 387 -17.00 -42.79 15.50
C TYR A 387 -16.11 -43.80 16.29
N GLY A 388 -16.55 -44.23 17.48
CA GLY A 388 -15.85 -45.25 18.27
C GLY A 388 -14.59 -44.75 18.96
N LEU A 389 -14.50 -43.43 19.24
CA LEU A 389 -13.40 -42.80 19.96
C LEU A 389 -13.76 -42.68 21.45
N ASN A 390 -13.82 -43.83 22.14
CA ASN A 390 -14.33 -43.92 23.51
C ASN A 390 -13.21 -43.97 24.58
N ASN A 391 -11.94 -43.80 24.16
CA ASN A 391 -10.76 -43.84 25.01
C ASN A 391 -10.60 -45.18 25.75
N THR A 392 -11.12 -46.31 25.23
CA THR A 392 -10.95 -47.63 25.83
C THR A 392 -9.50 -48.14 25.73
N GLU A 393 -9.16 -49.20 26.42
CA GLU A 393 -7.81 -49.79 26.36
C GLU A 393 -7.46 -50.37 24.97
N LYS A 394 -8.46 -50.63 24.13
CA LYS A 394 -8.29 -51.14 22.75
C LYS A 394 -8.07 -50.04 21.74
N ASP A 395 -8.38 -48.80 22.12
CA ASP A 395 -8.26 -47.67 21.19
C ASP A 395 -6.78 -47.24 21.04
N HIS A 396 -6.36 -47.15 19.78
CA HIS A 396 -5.06 -46.58 19.36
C HIS A 396 -5.09 -45.07 19.21
N VAL A 397 -6.30 -44.48 19.23
CA VAL A 397 -6.52 -43.02 19.23
C VAL A 397 -7.27 -42.66 20.51
N SER A 398 -6.64 -41.86 21.36
CA SER A 398 -7.35 -41.24 22.48
C SER A 398 -7.64 -39.77 22.22
N VAL A 399 -8.84 -39.31 22.54
CA VAL A 399 -9.29 -37.94 22.38
C VAL A 399 -9.44 -37.28 23.76
N ILE A 400 -8.88 -36.08 23.89
CA ILE A 400 -9.15 -35.19 25.02
C ILE A 400 -9.81 -33.93 24.49
N PHE A 401 -11.02 -33.66 24.98
CA PHE A 401 -11.73 -32.40 24.74
C PHE A 401 -11.50 -31.46 25.91
N ASP A 402 -10.79 -30.34 25.65
CA ASP A 402 -10.62 -29.25 26.60
C ASP A 402 -11.39 -28.01 26.15
N PRO A 403 -12.53 -27.66 26.81
CA PRO A 403 -13.35 -26.51 26.46
C PRO A 403 -12.87 -25.20 27.08
N ALA A 404 -11.78 -25.22 27.88
CA ALA A 404 -11.30 -24.03 28.56
C ALA A 404 -10.36 -23.18 27.72
N LEU A 405 -10.23 -21.90 28.08
CA LEU A 405 -9.20 -21.03 27.53
C LEU A 405 -7.82 -21.42 28.09
N LEU A 406 -6.89 -21.78 27.23
CA LEU A 406 -5.52 -22.14 27.61
C LEU A 406 -4.70 -20.88 27.96
N ASP A 407 -4.96 -20.28 29.10
CA ASP A 407 -4.27 -19.07 29.61
C ASP A 407 -3.19 -19.38 30.66
N GLY A 408 -2.96 -20.67 30.97
CA GLY A 408 -2.09 -21.16 32.01
C GLY A 408 -2.79 -21.44 33.35
N ARG A 409 -4.12 -21.28 33.43
CA ARG A 409 -4.94 -21.43 34.63
C ARG A 409 -6.25 -22.19 34.37
N ASP A 410 -6.29 -22.97 33.31
CA ASP A 410 -7.46 -23.76 32.90
C ASP A 410 -7.87 -24.85 33.92
N GLY A 411 -6.98 -25.25 34.80
CA GLY A 411 -7.23 -26.28 35.83
C GLY A 411 -6.95 -27.71 35.38
N PHE A 412 -6.68 -27.94 34.08
CA PHE A 412 -6.34 -29.28 33.56
C PHE A 412 -4.89 -29.33 33.05
N PHE A 413 -4.54 -28.64 31.98
CA PHE A 413 -3.18 -28.53 31.50
C PHE A 413 -2.36 -27.53 32.34
N ASN A 414 -2.96 -26.41 32.73
CA ASN A 414 -2.31 -25.26 33.36
C ASN A 414 -1.12 -24.73 32.55
N MET A 415 -1.28 -24.74 31.23
CA MET A 415 -0.33 -24.32 30.26
C MET A 415 -0.95 -23.27 29.32
N ARG A 416 -0.12 -22.37 28.81
CA ARG A 416 -0.58 -21.43 27.78
C ARG A 416 -0.75 -22.15 26.44
N TYR A 417 -1.63 -21.66 25.60
CA TYR A 417 -1.90 -22.24 24.27
C TYR A 417 -0.63 -22.54 23.47
N ALA A 418 0.31 -21.59 23.39
CA ALA A 418 1.58 -21.76 22.68
C ALA A 418 2.45 -22.91 23.27
N GLU A 419 2.36 -23.17 24.56
CA GLU A 419 3.10 -24.25 25.25
C GLU A 419 2.47 -25.63 24.95
N VAL A 420 1.14 -25.69 24.93
CA VAL A 420 0.40 -26.91 24.52
C VAL A 420 0.66 -27.18 23.04
N LEU A 421 0.60 -26.18 22.20
CA LEU A 421 0.87 -26.29 20.77
C LEU A 421 2.30 -26.79 20.50
N ALA A 422 3.30 -26.23 21.18
CA ALA A 422 4.70 -26.66 21.05
C ALA A 422 4.94 -28.12 21.48
N ALA A 423 4.08 -28.67 22.32
CA ALA A 423 4.10 -30.09 22.73
C ALA A 423 3.60 -31.03 21.62
N CYS A 424 2.88 -30.53 20.62
CA CYS A 424 2.24 -31.32 19.59
C CYS A 424 3.18 -31.70 18.44
N ASP A 425 2.85 -32.79 17.75
CA ASP A 425 3.57 -33.27 16.57
C ASP A 425 2.91 -32.79 15.27
N LEU A 426 1.58 -32.59 15.27
CA LEU A 426 0.79 -32.20 14.12
C LEU A 426 -0.38 -31.31 14.52
N GLY A 427 -0.55 -30.18 13.84
CA GLY A 427 -1.77 -29.39 13.86
C GLY A 427 -2.70 -29.82 12.73
N VAL A 428 -3.99 -29.99 13.02
CA VAL A 428 -4.99 -30.39 12.00
C VAL A 428 -6.18 -29.46 12.03
N PHE A 429 -6.32 -28.62 11.00
CA PHE A 429 -7.32 -27.54 10.90
C PHE A 429 -8.10 -27.65 9.58
N PRO A 430 -8.98 -28.65 9.42
CA PRO A 430 -9.68 -28.93 8.17
C PRO A 430 -10.93 -28.06 8.01
N SER A 431 -10.79 -26.76 8.16
CA SER A 431 -11.90 -25.81 8.19
C SER A 431 -12.73 -25.80 6.91
N TRP A 432 -14.06 -25.66 7.07
CA TRP A 432 -15.02 -25.41 6.00
C TRP A 432 -15.15 -23.92 5.66
N TYR A 433 -15.07 -23.06 6.67
CA TYR A 433 -15.10 -21.60 6.53
C TYR A 433 -14.03 -20.96 7.40
N GLU A 434 -12.97 -20.49 6.77
CA GLU A 434 -11.82 -19.89 7.45
C GLU A 434 -11.22 -18.77 6.58
N PRO A 435 -11.64 -17.52 6.77
CA PRO A 435 -11.19 -16.39 5.95
C PRO A 435 -9.67 -16.26 5.85
N TRP A 436 -8.94 -16.44 6.96
CA TRP A 436 -7.49 -16.54 6.95
C TRP A 436 -7.02 -17.86 7.58
N GLY A 437 -7.02 -17.98 8.88
CA GLY A 437 -6.60 -19.15 9.62
C GLY A 437 -5.38 -18.90 10.49
N TYR A 438 -5.56 -18.21 11.60
CA TYR A 438 -4.49 -18.00 12.58
C TYR A 438 -4.02 -19.30 13.22
N THR A 439 -4.92 -20.21 13.57
CA THR A 439 -4.54 -21.47 14.22
C THR A 439 -3.56 -22.34 13.43
N PRO A 440 -3.72 -22.56 12.11
CA PRO A 440 -2.68 -23.22 11.32
C PRO A 440 -1.40 -22.38 11.19
N GLU A 441 -1.50 -21.05 11.13
CA GLU A 441 -0.34 -20.16 11.06
C GLU A 441 0.46 -20.16 12.37
N GLU A 442 -0.20 -20.09 13.52
CA GLU A 442 0.42 -20.24 14.86
C GLU A 442 1.07 -21.61 15.05
N SER A 443 0.47 -22.65 14.45
CA SER A 443 1.02 -24.01 14.47
C SER A 443 2.38 -24.07 13.77
N VAL A 444 2.48 -23.58 12.54
CA VAL A 444 3.77 -23.53 11.81
C VAL A 444 4.77 -22.57 12.47
N ALA A 445 4.31 -21.46 13.07
CA ALA A 445 5.15 -20.55 13.82
C ALA A 445 5.74 -21.22 15.09
N SER A 446 5.01 -22.14 15.70
CA SER A 446 5.48 -22.97 16.80
C SER A 446 6.32 -24.18 16.36
N SER A 447 6.74 -24.23 15.10
CA SER A 447 7.49 -25.35 14.50
C SER A 447 6.70 -26.66 14.50
N VAL A 448 5.37 -26.61 14.38
CA VAL A 448 4.50 -27.79 14.33
C VAL A 448 3.98 -27.96 12.89
N PRO A 449 4.30 -29.07 12.22
CA PRO A 449 3.73 -29.39 10.90
C PRO A 449 2.21 -29.33 10.94
N THR A 450 1.60 -28.88 9.83
CA THR A 450 0.19 -28.49 9.84
C THR A 450 -0.56 -29.01 8.64
N ILE A 451 -1.75 -29.59 8.86
CA ILE A 451 -2.77 -29.84 7.84
C ILE A 451 -3.81 -28.73 7.94
N THR A 452 -4.02 -27.99 6.87
CA THR A 452 -5.09 -26.98 6.72
C THR A 452 -5.96 -27.33 5.51
N SER A 453 -6.92 -26.47 5.14
CA SER A 453 -7.82 -26.74 3.99
C SER A 453 -7.65 -25.74 2.87
N ASP A 454 -8.14 -26.09 1.66
CA ASP A 454 -8.25 -25.21 0.51
C ASP A 454 -9.43 -24.21 0.61
N LEU A 455 -10.12 -24.19 1.73
CA LEU A 455 -11.16 -23.24 2.12
C LEU A 455 -10.70 -22.32 3.26
N ALA A 456 -9.40 -22.36 3.59
CA ALA A 456 -8.73 -21.45 4.50
C ALA A 456 -7.79 -20.53 3.71
N GLY A 457 -7.81 -19.23 4.01
CA GLY A 457 -6.93 -18.25 3.35
C GLY A 457 -5.45 -18.61 3.45
N PHE A 458 -4.99 -19.02 4.66
CA PHE A 458 -3.64 -19.50 4.89
C PHE A 458 -3.30 -20.74 4.03
N GLY A 459 -4.26 -21.67 3.87
CA GLY A 459 -4.05 -22.85 3.05
C GLY A 459 -3.89 -22.52 1.56
N LEU A 460 -4.70 -21.60 1.04
CA LEU A 460 -4.57 -21.10 -0.35
C LEU A 460 -3.24 -20.35 -0.54
N TRP A 461 -2.86 -19.51 0.43
CA TRP A 461 -1.58 -18.82 0.39
C TRP A 461 -0.40 -19.81 0.39
N ALA A 462 -0.44 -20.84 1.25
CA ALA A 462 0.60 -21.88 1.27
C ALA A 462 0.72 -22.61 -0.07
N ARG A 463 -0.40 -22.92 -0.73
CA ARG A 463 -0.43 -23.50 -2.09
C ARG A 463 0.17 -22.57 -3.14
N SER A 464 -0.04 -21.26 -3.02
CA SER A 464 0.49 -20.28 -3.98
C SER A 464 2.02 -20.22 -3.99
N LEU A 465 2.70 -20.74 -2.95
CA LEU A 465 4.15 -20.85 -2.91
C LEU A 465 4.72 -21.91 -3.87
N ASN A 466 3.86 -22.74 -4.47
CA ASN A 466 4.21 -23.78 -5.44
C ASN A 466 5.35 -24.70 -4.98
N LYS A 467 5.31 -25.13 -3.72
CA LYS A 467 6.28 -26.03 -3.10
C LYS A 467 5.60 -27.28 -2.54
N GLU A 468 6.35 -28.37 -2.43
CA GLU A 468 5.87 -29.62 -1.84
C GLU A 468 5.61 -29.46 -0.33
N SER A 469 4.66 -30.26 0.20
CA SER A 469 4.31 -30.23 1.62
C SER A 469 5.53 -30.50 2.53
N SER A 470 6.45 -31.32 2.09
CA SER A 470 7.71 -31.63 2.78
C SER A 470 8.65 -30.43 2.90
N GLU A 471 8.59 -29.48 1.95
CA GLU A 471 9.38 -28.25 1.98
C GLU A 471 8.73 -27.12 2.76
N LEU A 472 7.40 -27.20 2.94
CA LEU A 472 6.61 -26.19 3.66
C LEU A 472 6.30 -26.57 5.10
N GLY A 473 6.29 -27.86 5.43
CA GLY A 473 5.71 -28.35 6.68
C GLY A 473 4.21 -28.08 6.77
N VAL A 474 3.55 -27.80 5.63
CA VAL A 474 2.12 -27.54 5.49
C VAL A 474 1.53 -28.44 4.42
N SER A 475 0.45 -29.14 4.76
CA SER A 475 -0.33 -29.93 3.82
C SER A 475 -1.72 -29.32 3.67
N VAL A 476 -2.22 -29.22 2.46
CA VAL A 476 -3.52 -28.60 2.17
C VAL A 476 -4.54 -29.64 1.74
N LEU A 477 -5.53 -29.89 2.60
CA LEU A 477 -6.66 -30.78 2.34
C LEU A 477 -7.63 -30.14 1.34
N GLN A 478 -8.07 -30.91 0.35
CA GLN A 478 -9.15 -30.51 -0.56
C GLN A 478 -10.51 -30.66 0.13
N ARG A 479 -11.01 -29.56 0.71
CA ARG A 479 -12.24 -29.54 1.51
C ARG A 479 -13.49 -29.25 0.70
N ARG A 480 -13.37 -28.63 -0.48
CA ARG A 480 -14.52 -28.38 -1.38
C ARG A 480 -15.25 -29.66 -1.80
N HIS A 481 -14.59 -30.77 -1.82
CA HIS A 481 -15.19 -32.08 -2.02
C HIS A 481 -15.80 -32.59 -0.70
N GLN A 482 -17.11 -32.37 -0.54
CA GLN A 482 -17.85 -32.79 0.64
C GLN A 482 -17.96 -34.32 0.75
N GLY A 483 -18.19 -34.81 1.97
CA GLY A 483 -18.49 -36.20 2.25
C GLY A 483 -17.26 -37.10 2.40
N ASP A 484 -17.45 -38.37 2.12
CA ASP A 484 -16.52 -39.48 2.42
C ASP A 484 -15.12 -39.32 1.80
N ALA A 485 -15.02 -38.69 0.63
CA ALA A 485 -13.74 -38.46 -0.03
C ALA A 485 -12.81 -37.51 0.74
N CYS A 486 -13.36 -36.46 1.34
CA CYS A 486 -12.58 -35.53 2.17
C CYS A 486 -12.08 -36.21 3.45
N VAL A 487 -12.95 -36.98 4.10
CA VAL A 487 -12.61 -37.75 5.31
C VAL A 487 -11.52 -38.76 5.01
N LYS A 488 -11.62 -39.53 3.90
CA LYS A 488 -10.58 -40.49 3.47
C LYS A 488 -9.23 -39.81 3.16
N SER A 489 -9.28 -38.62 2.56
CA SER A 489 -8.06 -37.87 2.32
C SER A 489 -7.38 -37.45 3.63
N LEU A 490 -8.16 -36.96 4.59
CA LEU A 490 -7.64 -36.56 5.90
C LEU A 490 -7.12 -37.76 6.71
N GLU A 491 -7.89 -38.87 6.71
CA GLU A 491 -7.48 -40.16 7.30
C GLU A 491 -6.09 -40.57 6.78
N LYS A 492 -5.93 -40.60 5.44
CA LYS A 492 -4.66 -40.93 4.81
C LYS A 492 -3.53 -39.96 5.23
N MET A 493 -3.78 -38.65 5.23
CA MET A 493 -2.77 -37.64 5.60
C MET A 493 -2.32 -37.84 7.08
N ILE A 494 -3.24 -38.15 7.98
CA ILE A 494 -2.91 -38.42 9.39
C ILE A 494 -2.16 -39.74 9.52
N SER A 495 -2.61 -40.84 8.87
CA SER A 495 -1.95 -42.15 8.90
C SER A 495 -0.52 -42.07 8.33
N ASP A 496 -0.35 -41.40 7.19
CA ASP A 496 0.97 -41.20 6.58
C ASP A 496 1.89 -40.40 7.53
N PHE A 497 1.37 -39.38 8.23
CA PHE A 497 2.13 -38.61 9.22
C PHE A 497 2.55 -39.44 10.42
N VAL A 498 1.65 -40.24 10.97
CA VAL A 498 1.93 -41.08 12.16
C VAL A 498 3.00 -42.12 11.86
N ALA A 499 3.06 -42.66 10.64
CA ALA A 499 4.04 -43.60 10.19
C ALA A 499 5.42 -42.99 9.89
N MET A 500 5.57 -41.63 9.93
CA MET A 500 6.83 -41.01 9.61
C MET A 500 7.92 -41.23 10.69
N PRO A 501 9.17 -41.46 10.24
CA PRO A 501 10.31 -41.50 11.15
C PRO A 501 10.55 -40.13 11.81
N ASP A 502 11.08 -40.14 13.05
CA ASP A 502 11.38 -38.92 13.81
C ASP A 502 12.33 -37.97 13.09
N GLU A 503 13.28 -38.51 12.29
CA GLU A 503 14.16 -37.67 11.47
C GLU A 503 13.40 -36.87 10.40
N THR A 504 12.39 -37.46 9.77
CA THR A 504 11.54 -36.80 8.80
C THR A 504 10.66 -35.74 9.48
N LEU A 505 10.10 -36.05 10.65
CA LEU A 505 9.34 -35.11 11.46
C LEU A 505 10.18 -33.89 11.87
N ALA A 506 11.44 -34.09 12.25
CA ALA A 506 12.36 -32.98 12.56
C ALA A 506 12.61 -32.06 11.36
N LYS A 507 12.71 -32.62 10.14
CA LYS A 507 12.81 -31.82 8.92
C LYS A 507 11.53 -31.03 8.64
N LEU A 508 10.37 -31.64 8.83
CA LEU A 508 9.07 -30.97 8.68
C LEU A 508 8.88 -29.83 9.70
N ARG A 509 9.31 -30.00 10.95
CA ARG A 509 9.29 -28.94 11.97
C ARG A 509 10.15 -27.73 11.55
N THR A 510 11.32 -27.98 10.97
CA THR A 510 12.17 -26.91 10.44
C THR A 510 11.54 -26.23 9.24
N ALA A 511 10.93 -27.00 8.34
CA ALA A 511 10.22 -26.47 7.17
C ALA A 511 9.00 -25.64 7.58
N ALA A 512 8.21 -26.06 8.58
CA ALA A 512 7.09 -25.33 9.13
C ALA A 512 7.53 -23.95 9.64
N ARG A 513 8.58 -23.89 10.48
CA ARG A 513 9.13 -22.61 10.97
C ARG A 513 9.62 -21.71 9.82
N ALA A 514 10.29 -22.29 8.81
CA ALA A 514 10.74 -21.54 7.63
C ALA A 514 9.56 -20.99 6.80
N THR A 515 8.43 -21.69 6.78
CA THR A 515 7.19 -21.19 6.16
C THR A 515 6.60 -20.05 6.98
N ALA A 516 6.60 -20.14 8.30
CA ALA A 516 6.14 -19.07 9.18
C ALA A 516 6.92 -17.75 8.97
N THR A 517 8.23 -17.81 8.66
CA THR A 517 8.99 -16.57 8.39
C THR A 517 8.49 -15.79 7.18
N LYS A 518 7.76 -16.43 6.28
CA LYS A 518 7.14 -15.77 5.11
C LYS A 518 5.77 -15.17 5.42
N CYS A 519 5.19 -15.51 6.58
CA CYS A 519 3.93 -14.95 7.10
C CYS A 519 4.19 -13.89 8.18
N ASP A 520 5.44 -13.57 8.48
CA ASP A 520 5.79 -12.49 9.40
C ASP A 520 5.23 -11.15 8.91
N TRP A 521 4.83 -10.28 9.82
CA TRP A 521 4.30 -8.97 9.46
C TRP A 521 5.25 -8.16 8.59
N SER A 522 6.55 -8.31 8.72
CA SER A 522 7.53 -7.66 7.81
C SER A 522 7.35 -8.06 6.34
N SER A 523 6.85 -9.27 6.08
CA SER A 523 6.54 -9.77 4.72
C SER A 523 5.16 -9.35 4.23
N PHE A 524 4.15 -9.24 5.12
CA PHE A 524 2.78 -8.95 4.73
C PHE A 524 2.40 -7.47 4.88
N PHE A 525 3.07 -6.70 5.70
CA PHE A 525 2.79 -5.27 5.87
C PHE A 525 2.91 -4.44 4.57
N PRO A 526 3.80 -4.75 3.61
CA PRO A 526 3.81 -4.09 2.32
C PRO A 526 2.48 -4.11 1.54
N TYR A 527 1.62 -5.12 1.75
CA TYR A 527 0.28 -5.14 1.15
C TYR A 527 -0.63 -4.08 1.79
N TYR A 528 -0.51 -3.86 3.10
CA TYR A 528 -1.22 -2.81 3.82
C TYR A 528 -0.74 -1.41 3.39
N ILE A 529 0.57 -1.24 3.23
CA ILE A 529 1.16 -0.01 2.70
C ILE A 529 0.57 0.35 1.33
N ARG A 530 0.45 -0.61 0.41
CA ARG A 530 -0.19 -0.38 -0.89
C ARG A 530 -1.66 0.02 -0.77
N ALA A 531 -2.39 -0.55 0.19
CA ALA A 531 -3.78 -0.17 0.46
C ALA A 531 -3.87 1.26 1.00
N TYR A 532 -2.94 1.65 1.86
CA TYR A 532 -2.85 3.01 2.40
C TYR A 532 -2.49 4.04 1.32
N ASP A 533 -1.54 3.72 0.44
CA ASP A 533 -1.18 4.57 -0.70
C ASP A 533 -2.36 4.80 -1.64
N LEU A 534 -3.10 3.74 -1.97
CA LEU A 534 -4.27 3.83 -2.82
C LEU A 534 -5.38 4.69 -2.18
N ALA A 535 -5.65 4.48 -0.88
CA ALA A 535 -6.66 5.24 -0.17
C ALA A 535 -6.30 6.72 -0.10
N LEU A 536 -5.04 7.02 0.22
CA LEU A 536 -4.56 8.41 0.31
C LEU A 536 -4.61 9.11 -1.06
N GLY A 537 -4.20 8.42 -2.13
CA GLY A 537 -4.27 8.96 -3.49
C GLY A 537 -5.69 9.40 -3.85
N LYS A 538 -6.68 8.51 -3.68
CA LYS A 538 -8.09 8.81 -3.96
C LYS A 538 -8.67 9.91 -3.09
N ALA A 539 -8.32 9.95 -1.79
CA ALA A 539 -8.81 10.99 -0.89
C ALA A 539 -8.26 12.38 -1.26
N LEU A 540 -7.00 12.45 -1.70
CA LEU A 540 -6.41 13.71 -2.17
C LEU A 540 -7.09 14.21 -3.45
N GLU A 541 -7.47 13.32 -4.37
CA GLU A 541 -8.26 13.64 -5.55
C GLU A 541 -9.64 14.21 -5.17
N HIS A 542 -10.40 13.50 -4.32
CA HIS A 542 -11.71 13.96 -3.83
C HIS A 542 -11.64 15.24 -3.00
N GLY A 543 -10.59 15.40 -2.20
CA GLY A 543 -10.36 16.62 -1.41
C GLY A 543 -10.09 17.84 -2.29
N ALA A 544 -9.43 17.66 -3.44
CA ALA A 544 -9.23 18.71 -4.43
C ALA A 544 -10.54 19.11 -5.11
N GLU A 545 -11.34 18.13 -5.55
CA GLU A 545 -12.67 18.36 -6.16
C GLU A 545 -13.64 19.10 -5.23
N LEU A 546 -13.61 18.79 -3.92
CA LEU A 546 -14.49 19.45 -2.94
C LEU A 546 -14.02 20.85 -2.56
N ARG A 547 -12.72 21.12 -2.55
CA ARG A 547 -12.20 22.49 -2.37
C ARG A 547 -12.59 23.38 -3.54
N GLU A 548 -12.64 22.86 -4.76
CA GLU A 548 -13.24 23.56 -5.91
C GLU A 548 -14.73 23.80 -5.71
N ALA A 549 -15.51 22.80 -5.31
CA ALA A 549 -16.96 22.93 -5.11
C ALA A 549 -17.33 23.82 -3.92
N VAL A 550 -16.54 23.83 -2.82
CA VAL A 550 -16.80 24.67 -1.63
C VAL A 550 -16.31 26.11 -1.83
N SER A 551 -15.27 26.34 -2.62
CA SER A 551 -14.89 27.70 -3.03
C SER A 551 -15.99 28.37 -3.86
N ASP A 552 -16.82 27.58 -4.54
CA ASP A 552 -17.97 28.03 -5.32
C ASP A 552 -19.22 28.43 -4.47
N HIS A 553 -19.29 28.02 -3.19
CA HIS A 553 -20.50 28.21 -2.36
C HIS A 553 -20.34 29.18 -1.18
N SER A 554 -19.17 29.77 -0.93
CA SER A 554 -18.97 30.63 0.26
C SER A 554 -18.73 32.11 -0.04
N THR A 555 -19.04 32.61 -1.22
CA THR A 555 -18.93 34.04 -1.52
C THR A 555 -20.28 34.71 -1.70
N HIS A 556 -20.65 35.47 -0.69
CA HIS A 556 -21.56 36.58 -0.88
C HIS A 556 -20.91 37.60 -1.86
N ILE A 557 -21.49 37.64 -3.07
CA ILE A 557 -21.66 38.82 -3.89
C ILE A 557 -20.44 39.74 -4.11
N PHE A 558 -19.63 39.35 -5.05
CA PHE A 558 -19.13 40.17 -6.17
C PHE A 558 -18.77 39.22 -7.30
N LEU A 559 -19.70 39.02 -8.23
CA LEU A 559 -19.46 38.28 -9.48
C LEU A 559 -18.44 39.07 -10.32
N ASP A 560 -17.18 38.67 -10.23
CA ASP A 560 -16.24 38.93 -11.31
C ASP A 560 -16.47 37.84 -12.37
N VAL A 561 -17.16 38.22 -13.43
CA VAL A 561 -17.59 37.31 -14.52
C VAL A 561 -16.38 36.82 -15.36
N SER A 562 -15.15 37.24 -15.03
CA SER A 562 -13.94 36.86 -15.74
C SER A 562 -13.34 35.50 -15.29
N SER A 563 -13.87 34.86 -14.23
CA SER A 563 -13.39 33.58 -13.69
C SER A 563 -14.28 32.38 -14.00
N LEU A 564 -15.36 32.54 -14.73
CA LEU A 564 -16.17 31.43 -15.25
C LEU A 564 -15.58 30.92 -16.56
N THR A 565 -14.41 30.27 -16.51
CA THR A 565 -14.03 29.37 -17.59
C THR A 565 -14.79 28.04 -17.36
N PRO A 566 -15.66 27.64 -18.29
CA PRO A 566 -16.24 26.30 -18.23
C PRO A 566 -15.09 25.29 -18.30
N LEU A 567 -15.16 24.21 -17.53
CA LEU A 567 -14.33 23.02 -17.73
C LEU A 567 -14.66 22.46 -19.12
N LEU A 568 -13.98 23.00 -20.12
CA LEU A 568 -13.95 22.44 -21.45
C LEU A 568 -13.07 21.17 -21.36
N HIS A 569 -13.70 19.99 -21.26
CA HIS A 569 -13.06 18.79 -21.72
C HIS A 569 -12.84 18.93 -23.21
N SER A 570 -11.65 19.36 -23.59
CA SER A 570 -11.25 19.37 -24.98
C SER A 570 -11.10 17.90 -25.42
N PHE A 571 -12.07 17.40 -26.15
CA PHE A 571 -11.88 16.19 -26.94
C PHE A 571 -11.09 16.61 -28.17
N THR A 572 -9.80 16.37 -28.19
CA THR A 572 -9.00 16.54 -29.40
C THR A 572 -9.29 15.37 -30.33
N SER A 573 -10.04 15.59 -31.36
CA SER A 573 -10.17 14.65 -32.48
C SER A 573 -8.90 14.78 -33.31
N LEU A 574 -7.97 13.85 -33.13
CA LEU A 574 -6.76 13.78 -33.96
C LEU A 574 -7.14 13.45 -35.40
N THR A 575 -6.58 14.16 -36.36
CA THR A 575 -6.73 13.88 -37.80
C THR A 575 -6.34 12.45 -38.09
N ARG A 576 -7.25 11.67 -38.69
CA ARG A 576 -7.07 10.24 -38.91
C ARG A 576 -6.29 10.04 -40.21
N LEU A 577 -4.98 9.82 -40.10
CA LEU A 577 -4.13 9.54 -41.23
C LEU A 577 -4.45 8.18 -41.87
N PRO A 578 -4.49 8.10 -43.22
CA PRO A 578 -4.54 6.83 -43.97
C PRO A 578 -3.36 5.95 -43.61
N ARG A 579 -3.51 4.61 -43.72
CA ARG A 579 -2.42 3.64 -43.48
C ARG A 579 -1.12 3.98 -44.23
N ALA A 580 -1.23 4.50 -45.44
CA ALA A 580 -0.09 4.88 -46.28
C ALA A 580 0.79 5.98 -45.64
N LEU A 581 0.21 6.82 -44.77
CA LEU A 581 0.90 7.91 -44.06
C LEU A 581 0.89 7.74 -42.55
N GLY A 582 0.63 6.53 -42.04
CA GLY A 582 0.36 6.24 -40.62
C GLY A 582 1.46 6.65 -39.67
N ARG A 583 2.73 6.70 -40.10
CA ARG A 583 3.88 7.07 -39.25
C ARG A 583 4.27 8.56 -39.37
N LEU A 584 3.54 9.35 -40.12
CA LEU A 584 3.89 10.78 -40.35
C LEU A 584 3.80 11.56 -39.02
N ARG A 585 2.86 11.18 -38.12
CA ARG A 585 2.75 11.79 -36.78
C ARG A 585 3.93 11.38 -35.87
N GLU A 586 4.46 10.17 -36.00
CA GLU A 586 5.67 9.74 -35.30
C GLU A 586 6.88 10.61 -35.70
N LEU A 587 7.06 10.85 -36.96
CA LEU A 587 8.09 11.78 -37.48
C LEU A 587 7.90 13.20 -36.93
N ALA A 588 6.66 13.72 -36.93
CA ALA A 588 6.34 15.06 -36.44
C ALA A 588 6.61 15.22 -34.95
N ASN A 589 6.39 14.17 -34.13
CA ASN A 589 6.64 14.19 -32.69
C ASN A 589 8.11 14.01 -32.31
N ASN A 590 8.97 13.56 -33.21
CA ASN A 590 10.41 13.44 -32.94
C ASN A 590 11.15 14.61 -33.61
N LEU A 591 11.75 15.47 -32.83
CA LEU A 591 12.45 16.65 -33.33
C LEU A 591 13.66 16.36 -34.26
N TRP A 592 13.96 15.09 -34.54
CA TRP A 592 14.95 14.66 -35.55
C TRP A 592 14.74 15.41 -36.89
N TRP A 593 13.49 15.63 -37.27
CA TRP A 593 13.16 16.33 -38.50
C TRP A 593 13.73 17.77 -38.56
N CYS A 594 13.91 18.47 -37.42
CA CYS A 594 14.24 19.88 -37.44
C CYS A 594 15.67 20.16 -37.89
N TRP A 595 16.58 19.18 -37.84
CA TRP A 595 17.92 19.29 -38.41
C TRP A 595 18.16 18.31 -39.57
N HIS A 596 17.08 17.74 -40.12
CA HIS A 596 17.09 16.93 -41.35
C HIS A 596 16.13 17.54 -42.38
N PRO A 597 16.56 18.63 -43.05
CA PRO A 597 15.65 19.42 -43.91
C PRO A 597 15.14 18.68 -45.16
N SER A 598 15.74 17.54 -45.53
CA SER A 598 15.24 16.66 -46.59
C SER A 598 13.81 16.19 -46.39
N CYS A 599 13.33 16.08 -45.12
CA CYS A 599 11.98 15.67 -44.77
C CYS A 599 10.95 16.81 -44.69
N TRP A 600 11.38 18.08 -44.66
CA TRP A 600 10.47 19.22 -44.52
C TRP A 600 9.35 19.27 -45.57
N PRO A 601 9.59 18.92 -46.84
CA PRO A 601 8.54 18.92 -47.86
C PRO A 601 7.36 17.99 -47.51
N LEU A 602 7.55 16.98 -46.65
CA LEU A 602 6.46 16.14 -46.18
C LEU A 602 5.43 16.94 -45.40
N PHE A 603 5.89 17.91 -44.60
CA PHE A 603 5.03 18.72 -43.77
C PHE A 603 4.58 20.01 -44.47
N ILE A 604 5.46 20.64 -45.26
CA ILE A 604 5.10 21.82 -46.06
C ILE A 604 3.95 21.53 -47.00
N ARG A 605 3.92 20.35 -47.58
CA ARG A 605 2.87 19.97 -48.57
C ARG A 605 1.53 19.63 -47.95
N LEU A 606 1.47 19.38 -46.65
CA LEU A 606 0.22 19.22 -45.88
C LEU A 606 -0.53 20.54 -45.80
N ASN A 607 0.16 21.65 -45.42
CA ASN A 607 -0.38 22.98 -45.35
C ASN A 607 0.73 24.04 -45.36
N PRO A 608 1.11 24.61 -46.53
CA PRO A 608 2.22 25.58 -46.61
C PRO A 608 1.96 26.86 -45.81
N GLN A 609 0.69 27.28 -45.70
CA GLN A 609 0.33 28.53 -44.97
C GLN A 609 0.48 28.32 -43.46
N ILE A 610 0.05 27.18 -42.93
CA ILE A 610 0.23 26.84 -41.51
C ILE A 610 1.70 26.63 -41.20
N TRP A 611 2.47 25.99 -42.11
CA TRP A 611 3.92 25.84 -41.91
C TRP A 611 4.60 27.18 -41.62
N GLU A 612 4.32 28.21 -42.41
CA GLU A 612 4.90 29.53 -42.19
C GLU A 612 4.34 30.25 -40.96
N SER A 613 3.03 30.15 -40.71
CA SER A 613 2.39 30.88 -39.60
C SER A 613 2.60 30.28 -38.22
N SER A 614 2.84 28.97 -38.14
CA SER A 614 3.03 28.23 -36.89
C SER A 614 4.49 28.16 -36.41
N GLY A 615 5.44 28.85 -37.09
CA GLY A 615 6.87 28.70 -36.81
C GLY A 615 7.41 27.34 -37.23
N HIS A 616 6.99 26.89 -38.41
CA HIS A 616 7.39 25.63 -39.02
C HIS A 616 7.05 24.37 -38.17
N ASN A 617 5.85 24.36 -37.61
CA ASN A 617 5.38 23.26 -36.73
C ASN A 617 4.70 22.15 -37.54
N PRO A 618 5.29 20.93 -37.66
CA PRO A 618 4.68 19.81 -38.37
C PRO A 618 3.36 19.34 -37.80
N LEU A 619 3.19 19.42 -36.46
CA LEU A 619 1.95 18.99 -35.80
C LEU A 619 0.79 19.90 -36.17
N SER A 620 0.99 21.22 -36.14
CA SER A 620 -0.03 22.18 -36.63
C SER A 620 -0.40 21.92 -38.10
N CYS A 621 0.59 21.58 -38.96
CA CYS A 621 0.32 21.22 -40.35
C CYS A 621 -0.53 19.95 -40.51
N LEU A 622 -0.30 18.96 -39.62
CA LEU A 622 -1.06 17.70 -39.57
C LEU A 622 -2.50 17.92 -39.09
N GLU A 623 -2.71 18.75 -38.09
CA GLU A 623 -4.04 19.00 -37.50
C GLU A 623 -4.91 19.83 -38.48
N GLU A 624 -4.32 20.75 -39.22
CA GLU A 624 -5.00 21.65 -40.18
C GLU A 624 -5.04 21.10 -41.60
N ALA A 625 -4.53 19.88 -41.82
CA ALA A 625 -4.59 19.22 -43.12
C ALA A 625 -6.00 18.77 -43.49
N THR A 626 -6.51 19.12 -44.68
CA THR A 626 -7.85 18.68 -45.09
C THR A 626 -7.84 17.25 -45.65
N ASP A 627 -8.98 16.57 -45.55
CA ASP A 627 -9.13 15.22 -46.13
C ASP A 627 -8.82 15.21 -47.63
N GLU A 628 -9.13 16.28 -48.36
CA GLU A 628 -8.82 16.45 -49.79
C GLU A 628 -7.31 16.48 -50.01
N THR A 629 -6.57 17.31 -49.26
CA THR A 629 -5.09 17.39 -49.32
C THR A 629 -4.46 16.02 -49.02
N ILE A 630 -4.93 15.35 -47.95
CA ILE A 630 -4.42 14.02 -47.55
C ILE A 630 -4.67 13.00 -48.67
N SER A 631 -5.84 13.02 -49.32
CA SER A 631 -6.19 12.14 -50.43
C SER A 631 -5.32 12.35 -51.65
N ASP A 632 -5.04 13.63 -51.96
CA ASP A 632 -4.15 14.00 -53.09
C ASP A 632 -2.72 13.52 -52.83
N LEU A 633 -2.19 13.74 -51.62
CA LEU A 633 -0.86 13.28 -51.21
C LEU A 633 -0.69 11.76 -51.23
N VAL A 634 -1.70 11.01 -50.83
CA VAL A 634 -1.69 9.54 -50.92
C VAL A 634 -1.71 9.07 -52.40
N SER A 635 -2.25 9.88 -53.30
CA SER A 635 -2.29 9.57 -54.73
C SER A 635 -1.02 9.98 -55.47
N ASP A 636 -0.18 10.80 -54.83
CA ASP A 636 1.09 11.29 -55.43
C ASP A 636 2.24 10.31 -55.12
N SER A 637 2.68 9.59 -56.15
CA SER A 637 3.78 8.62 -56.06
C SER A 637 5.13 9.25 -55.65
N ALA A 638 5.38 10.53 -56.01
CA ALA A 638 6.61 11.22 -55.62
C ALA A 638 6.60 11.58 -54.14
N TYR A 639 5.42 11.96 -53.58
CA TYR A 639 5.25 12.18 -52.15
C TYR A 639 5.42 10.92 -51.34
N LEU A 640 4.80 9.83 -51.78
CA LEU A 640 4.93 8.51 -51.10
C LEU A 640 6.37 8.01 -51.15
N SER A 641 7.10 8.19 -52.27
CA SER A 641 8.52 7.81 -52.31
C SER A 641 9.37 8.63 -51.34
N LEU A 642 9.15 9.95 -51.25
CA LEU A 642 9.84 10.81 -50.29
C LEU A 642 9.53 10.38 -48.85
N TYR A 643 8.28 10.03 -48.58
CA TYR A 643 7.84 9.56 -47.28
C TYR A 643 8.53 8.23 -46.88
N GLU A 644 8.55 7.25 -47.81
CA GLU A 644 9.21 5.97 -47.59
C GLU A 644 10.74 6.11 -47.43
N ASP A 645 11.37 6.96 -48.21
CA ASP A 645 12.81 7.26 -48.09
C ASP A 645 13.10 7.91 -46.74
N THR A 646 12.28 8.88 -46.30
CA THR A 646 12.42 9.55 -45.01
C THR A 646 12.26 8.58 -43.83
N LEU A 647 11.27 7.69 -43.91
CA LEU A 647 11.08 6.65 -42.88
C LEU A 647 12.27 5.70 -42.79
N ARG A 648 12.82 5.29 -43.94
CA ARG A 648 14.00 4.44 -43.98
C ARG A 648 15.19 5.13 -43.31
N ASP A 649 15.46 6.42 -43.67
CA ASP A 649 16.53 7.19 -43.09
C ASP A 649 16.35 7.40 -41.59
N PHE A 650 15.09 7.64 -41.13
CA PHE A 650 14.73 7.75 -39.73
C PHE A 650 14.94 6.42 -38.95
N ASP A 651 14.46 5.31 -39.51
CA ASP A 651 14.63 3.99 -38.90
C ASP A 651 16.09 3.55 -38.81
N GLU A 652 16.87 3.85 -39.86
CA GLU A 652 18.32 3.63 -39.88
C GLU A 652 18.99 4.48 -38.81
N TYR A 653 18.60 5.76 -38.70
CA TYR A 653 19.11 6.66 -37.67
C TYR A 653 18.80 6.17 -36.25
N MET A 654 17.57 5.77 -35.99
CA MET A 654 17.15 5.31 -34.65
C MET A 654 17.73 3.95 -34.25
N SER A 655 18.07 3.09 -35.20
CA SER A 655 18.63 1.72 -34.98
C SER A 655 20.13 1.65 -34.91
N ARG A 656 20.86 2.79 -35.01
CA ARG A 656 22.33 2.81 -34.94
C ARG A 656 22.86 2.24 -33.63
N PRO A 657 24.04 1.60 -33.64
CA PRO A 657 24.68 1.12 -32.41
C PRO A 657 24.91 2.28 -31.43
N VAL A 658 24.60 2.03 -30.16
CA VAL A 658 24.84 3.01 -29.08
C VAL A 658 26.34 3.17 -28.87
N HIS A 659 26.82 4.41 -28.79
CA HIS A 659 28.22 4.71 -28.47
C HIS A 659 28.42 4.71 -26.95
N SER A 660 28.97 3.61 -26.44
CA SER A 660 29.28 3.45 -25.00
C SER A 660 30.77 3.63 -24.77
N GLU A 661 31.12 4.44 -23.77
CA GLU A 661 32.52 4.70 -23.39
C GLU A 661 32.67 4.73 -21.85
N GLY A 662 33.56 3.87 -21.32
CA GLY A 662 33.82 3.80 -19.89
C GLY A 662 32.59 3.44 -19.07
N ALA A 663 32.18 4.33 -18.15
CA ALA A 663 31.00 4.17 -17.31
C ALA A 663 29.70 4.65 -17.97
N VAL A 664 29.77 5.25 -19.17
CA VAL A 664 28.59 5.76 -19.89
C VAL A 664 28.05 4.67 -20.80
N THR A 665 26.96 4.06 -20.40
CA THR A 665 26.24 2.98 -21.11
C THR A 665 24.74 3.26 -21.13
N PRO A 666 23.94 2.53 -21.92
CA PRO A 666 22.49 2.68 -21.89
C PRO A 666 21.87 2.50 -20.50
N GLU A 667 22.46 1.62 -19.68
CA GLU A 667 22.01 1.35 -18.30
C GLU A 667 22.45 2.44 -17.32
N THR A 668 23.56 3.15 -17.64
CA THR A 668 24.14 4.20 -16.80
C THR A 668 24.47 5.45 -17.63
N PRO A 669 23.44 6.12 -18.17
CA PRO A 669 23.63 7.26 -19.09
C PRO A 669 24.19 8.51 -18.40
N VAL A 670 24.48 9.54 -19.22
CA VAL A 670 24.68 10.91 -18.73
C VAL A 670 23.33 11.54 -18.46
N ALA A 671 23.12 12.16 -17.30
CA ALA A 671 21.99 13.04 -17.04
C ALA A 671 22.43 14.51 -17.22
N TYR A 672 21.85 15.17 -18.20
CA TYR A 672 22.15 16.56 -18.56
C TYR A 672 21.03 17.51 -18.09
N PHE A 673 21.37 18.46 -17.24
CA PHE A 673 20.44 19.38 -16.61
C PHE A 673 20.63 20.80 -17.18
N SER A 674 19.56 21.37 -17.72
CA SER A 674 19.55 22.77 -18.19
C SER A 674 18.20 23.44 -17.91
N THR A 675 18.21 24.73 -17.62
CA THR A 675 16.98 25.51 -17.43
C THR A 675 16.27 25.80 -18.75
N GLU A 676 16.95 25.73 -19.87
CA GLU A 676 16.42 26.07 -21.22
C GLU A 676 17.02 25.17 -22.30
N TYR A 677 16.22 24.87 -23.34
CA TYR A 677 16.61 24.06 -24.49
C TYR A 677 16.13 24.71 -25.81
N GLY A 678 17.05 25.30 -26.59
CA GLY A 678 16.80 25.89 -27.89
C GLY A 678 16.87 24.87 -29.01
N LEU A 679 15.82 24.04 -29.13
CA LEU A 679 15.77 22.96 -30.12
C LEU A 679 15.15 23.40 -31.44
N HIS A 680 13.97 24.01 -31.40
CA HIS A 680 13.24 24.52 -32.57
C HIS A 680 12.22 25.58 -32.15
N GLU A 681 11.78 26.43 -33.08
CA GLU A 681 10.80 27.49 -32.82
C GLU A 681 9.45 26.97 -32.40
N SER A 682 9.08 25.74 -32.81
CA SER A 682 7.84 25.06 -32.40
C SER A 682 7.85 24.60 -30.91
N LEU A 683 8.99 24.68 -30.23
CA LEU A 683 9.09 24.39 -28.79
C LEU A 683 9.79 25.57 -28.09
N PRO A 684 9.06 26.64 -27.75
CA PRO A 684 9.64 27.90 -27.28
C PRO A 684 9.94 27.88 -25.77
N ILE A 685 10.89 27.05 -25.35
CA ILE A 685 11.34 26.87 -23.94
C ILE A 685 12.78 27.38 -23.73
N TYR A 686 13.22 28.35 -24.51
CA TYR A 686 14.55 28.96 -24.45
C TYR A 686 14.51 30.47 -24.71
N SER A 687 15.56 31.18 -24.35
CA SER A 687 15.67 32.63 -24.56
C SER A 687 16.92 33.02 -25.30
N GLY A 688 18.05 32.35 -25.16
CA GLY A 688 19.32 32.77 -25.68
C GLY A 688 20.34 31.67 -25.89
N GLY A 689 21.63 32.06 -25.90
CA GLY A 689 22.75 31.20 -26.25
C GLY A 689 22.93 29.94 -25.38
N LEU A 690 22.59 30.01 -24.09
CA LEU A 690 22.62 28.85 -23.18
C LEU A 690 21.64 27.77 -23.66
N GLY A 691 20.44 28.19 -24.03
CA GLY A 691 19.42 27.27 -24.55
C GLY A 691 19.79 26.71 -25.92
N VAL A 692 20.34 27.54 -26.82
CA VAL A 692 20.78 27.07 -28.15
C VAL A 692 21.90 26.05 -28.01
N LEU A 693 22.87 26.28 -27.11
CA LEU A 693 23.94 25.32 -26.86
C LEU A 693 23.37 23.99 -26.28
N SER A 694 22.43 24.07 -25.34
CA SER A 694 21.77 22.86 -24.81
C SER A 694 21.06 22.07 -25.89
N GLY A 695 20.33 22.76 -26.78
CA GLY A 695 19.67 22.16 -27.95
C GLY A 695 20.65 21.49 -28.92
N ASP A 696 21.72 22.20 -29.30
CA ASP A 696 22.76 21.66 -30.19
C ASP A 696 23.50 20.48 -29.53
N HIS A 697 23.73 20.52 -28.21
CA HIS A 697 24.32 19.40 -27.46
C HIS A 697 23.44 18.14 -27.51
N LEU A 698 22.12 18.27 -27.36
CA LEU A 698 21.22 17.13 -27.51
C LEU A 698 21.20 16.60 -28.95
N LYS A 699 21.14 17.44 -29.96
CA LYS A 699 21.16 17.04 -31.36
C LYS A 699 22.47 16.32 -31.71
N SER A 700 23.62 16.88 -31.29
CA SER A 700 24.91 16.26 -31.52
C SER A 700 25.09 14.94 -30.74
N SER A 701 24.61 14.87 -29.52
CA SER A 701 24.60 13.62 -28.75
C SER A 701 23.71 12.55 -29.40
N SER A 702 22.58 12.97 -30.00
CA SER A 702 21.74 12.08 -30.78
C SER A 702 22.45 11.62 -32.06
N ASP A 703 23.14 12.51 -32.80
CA ASP A 703 23.89 12.14 -34.03
C ASP A 703 25.00 11.13 -33.72
N LEU A 704 25.64 11.25 -32.59
CA LEU A 704 26.67 10.30 -32.09
C LEU A 704 26.07 9.08 -31.35
N ASN A 705 24.78 9.08 -31.14
CA ASN A 705 24.04 8.07 -30.35
C ASN A 705 24.68 7.80 -28.97
N ILE A 706 25.01 8.88 -28.25
CA ILE A 706 25.54 8.83 -26.87
C ILE A 706 24.38 8.52 -25.90
N PRO A 707 24.54 7.62 -24.93
CA PRO A 707 23.55 7.41 -23.87
C PRO A 707 23.42 8.65 -22.99
N LEU A 708 22.41 9.49 -23.28
CA LEU A 708 22.13 10.72 -22.56
C LEU A 708 20.65 10.88 -22.33
N VAL A 709 20.28 11.34 -21.14
CA VAL A 709 18.93 11.79 -20.78
C VAL A 709 19.00 13.24 -20.33
N ALA A 710 18.07 14.04 -20.79
CA ALA A 710 18.03 15.47 -20.48
C ALA A 710 16.86 15.83 -19.55
N ILE A 711 17.10 16.76 -18.62
CA ILE A 711 16.15 17.21 -17.61
C ILE A 711 15.97 18.73 -17.72
N GLY A 712 14.73 19.21 -17.78
CA GLY A 712 14.40 20.62 -17.87
C GLY A 712 13.05 20.97 -17.28
N LEU A 713 12.60 22.19 -17.52
CA LEU A 713 11.30 22.71 -17.12
C LEU A 713 10.46 23.05 -18.36
N PHE A 714 9.16 22.75 -18.29
CA PHE A 714 8.22 23.23 -19.28
C PHE A 714 7.70 24.62 -18.88
N TYR A 715 7.84 25.60 -19.76
CA TYR A 715 7.38 26.97 -19.52
C TYR A 715 6.09 27.25 -20.27
N ARG A 716 5.00 27.52 -19.54
CA ARG A 716 3.66 27.76 -20.09
C ARG A 716 3.63 28.97 -21.03
N TYR A 717 4.35 30.02 -20.68
CA TYR A 717 4.44 31.26 -21.50
C TYR A 717 5.83 31.45 -22.10
N GLY A 718 6.79 30.57 -21.81
CA GLY A 718 8.14 30.60 -22.34
C GLY A 718 8.89 31.88 -21.97
N TYR A 719 9.55 32.46 -22.98
CA TYR A 719 10.17 33.79 -22.92
C TYR A 719 9.38 34.76 -23.80
N PHE A 720 9.44 36.08 -23.56
CA PHE A 720 8.63 37.03 -24.27
C PHE A 720 8.97 37.09 -25.78
N LYS A 721 7.95 37.30 -26.60
CA LYS A 721 8.11 37.71 -27.99
C LYS A 721 8.10 39.24 -28.09
N GLN A 722 9.03 39.79 -28.86
CA GLN A 722 9.11 41.20 -29.07
C GLN A 722 8.13 41.64 -30.15
N GLN A 723 7.32 42.64 -29.86
CA GLN A 723 6.51 43.35 -30.84
C GLN A 723 6.86 44.85 -30.79
N ILE A 724 6.85 45.53 -31.92
CA ILE A 724 7.05 46.96 -32.01
C ILE A 724 5.70 47.64 -32.24
N ASP A 725 5.34 48.56 -31.37
CA ASP A 725 4.12 49.34 -31.51
C ASP A 725 4.28 50.44 -32.63
N LYS A 726 3.15 51.10 -32.98
CA LYS A 726 3.13 52.17 -33.97
C LYS A 726 4.02 53.39 -33.65
N ASN A 727 4.49 53.51 -32.43
CA ASN A 727 5.39 54.58 -31.97
C ASN A 727 6.86 54.12 -31.90
N GLY A 728 7.17 52.91 -32.38
CA GLY A 728 8.52 52.34 -32.34
C GLY A 728 8.95 51.83 -30.96
N ARG A 729 7.99 51.58 -30.01
CA ARG A 729 8.29 51.07 -28.70
C ARG A 729 8.17 49.56 -28.66
N GLN A 730 9.08 48.93 -28.00
CA GLN A 730 9.03 47.49 -27.73
C GLN A 730 7.85 47.17 -26.79
N ILE A 731 7.07 46.16 -27.17
CA ILE A 731 6.06 45.52 -26.33
C ILE A 731 6.47 44.06 -26.16
N ALA A 732 6.54 43.59 -24.92
CA ALA A 732 6.76 42.18 -24.63
C ALA A 732 5.39 41.44 -24.60
N ILE A 733 5.27 40.40 -25.40
CA ILE A 733 4.08 39.55 -25.46
C ILE A 733 4.48 38.17 -24.98
N TYR A 734 3.61 37.54 -24.15
CA TYR A 734 3.79 36.21 -23.59
C TYR A 734 2.65 35.29 -24.09
N PRO A 735 2.76 34.71 -25.29
CA PRO A 735 1.75 33.77 -25.79
C PRO A 735 1.79 32.50 -24.93
N GLU A 736 0.60 31.93 -24.67
CA GLU A 736 0.51 30.65 -23.98
C GLU A 736 0.90 29.52 -24.94
N ASN A 737 1.72 28.60 -24.47
CA ASN A 737 2.12 27.40 -25.19
C ASN A 737 1.03 26.33 -25.02
N ASP A 738 0.28 26.03 -26.08
CA ASP A 738 -0.70 24.95 -26.08
C ASP A 738 0.02 23.59 -26.19
N VAL A 739 -0.08 22.80 -25.14
CA VAL A 739 0.57 21.47 -25.04
C VAL A 739 0.09 20.49 -26.10
N THR A 740 -1.08 20.71 -26.71
CA THR A 740 -1.63 19.84 -27.76
C THR A 740 -0.95 20.09 -29.13
N GLU A 741 -0.35 21.24 -29.30
CA GLU A 741 0.36 21.64 -30.54
C GLU A 741 1.90 21.44 -30.44
N LEU A 742 2.41 21.00 -29.27
CA LEU A 742 3.82 20.82 -29.02
C LEU A 742 4.27 19.37 -29.24
N PRO A 743 5.51 19.15 -29.74
CA PRO A 743 6.08 17.82 -29.99
C PRO A 743 6.49 17.15 -28.67
N MET A 744 5.52 16.93 -27.79
CA MET A 744 5.75 16.32 -26.48
C MET A 744 4.60 15.41 -26.06
N GLU A 745 4.93 14.41 -25.27
CA GLU A 745 4.02 13.38 -24.79
C GLU A 745 3.96 13.39 -23.26
N LEU A 746 2.78 13.21 -22.70
CA LEU A 746 2.64 13.05 -21.25
C LEU A 746 3.24 11.71 -20.80
N VAL A 747 4.24 11.76 -19.93
CA VAL A 747 4.83 10.55 -19.36
C VAL A 747 3.83 9.92 -18.40
N ARG A 748 3.67 8.60 -18.51
CA ARG A 748 2.76 7.81 -17.66
C ARG A 748 3.55 6.81 -16.86
N ASP A 749 3.08 6.54 -15.65
CA ASP A 749 3.62 5.50 -14.79
C ASP A 749 3.17 4.09 -15.22
N SER A 750 3.56 3.07 -14.47
CA SER A 750 3.20 1.67 -14.74
C SER A 750 1.70 1.37 -14.64
N THR A 751 0.91 2.27 -14.05
CA THR A 751 -0.56 2.14 -13.92
C THR A 751 -1.30 2.82 -15.07
N GLY A 752 -0.58 3.63 -15.86
CA GLY A 752 -1.13 4.42 -16.95
C GLY A 752 -1.53 5.84 -16.55
N ASP A 753 -1.30 6.23 -15.30
CA ASP A 753 -1.55 7.58 -14.81
C ASP A 753 -0.39 8.53 -15.17
N PRO A 754 -0.63 9.86 -15.23
CA PRO A 754 0.43 10.82 -15.42
C PRO A 754 1.54 10.67 -14.39
N LEU A 755 2.79 10.51 -14.84
CA LEU A 755 3.94 10.48 -13.94
C LEU A 755 4.12 11.85 -13.29
N GLU A 756 4.21 11.87 -11.98
CA GLU A 756 4.38 13.07 -11.18
C GLU A 756 5.54 12.96 -10.20
N VAL A 757 6.28 14.06 -10.10
CA VAL A 757 7.33 14.23 -9.09
C VAL A 757 6.79 15.15 -7.99
N SER A 758 7.07 14.82 -6.73
CA SER A 758 6.68 15.67 -5.60
C SER A 758 7.88 16.08 -4.75
N LEU A 759 7.93 17.38 -4.40
CA LEU A 759 8.96 17.97 -3.57
C LEU A 759 8.37 18.58 -2.30
N GLN A 760 9.10 18.50 -1.20
CA GLN A 760 8.74 19.21 0.02
C GLN A 760 9.25 20.64 -0.05
N LEU A 761 8.35 21.61 -0.12
CA LEU A 761 8.61 23.04 0.16
C LEU A 761 8.23 23.36 1.61
N PRO A 762 8.63 24.52 2.16
CA PRO A 762 8.17 24.94 3.48
C PRO A 762 6.63 24.89 3.55
N GLU A 763 6.11 24.14 4.53
CA GLU A 763 4.68 24.03 4.88
C GLU A 763 3.78 23.40 3.81
N ARG A 764 4.31 22.94 2.66
CA ARG A 764 3.51 22.35 1.59
C ARG A 764 4.32 21.44 0.65
N ARG A 765 3.64 20.56 -0.08
CA ARG A 765 4.22 19.80 -1.18
C ARG A 765 3.98 20.49 -2.52
N LEU A 766 5.00 20.48 -3.35
CA LEU A 766 4.94 20.90 -4.76
C LEU A 766 4.90 19.64 -5.62
N PHE A 767 3.99 19.63 -6.60
CA PHE A 767 3.86 18.53 -7.55
C PHE A 767 4.18 19.03 -8.96
N ALA A 768 4.83 18.19 -9.75
CA ALA A 768 5.09 18.47 -11.15
C ALA A 768 4.79 17.22 -12.00
N ARG A 769 3.98 17.37 -13.04
CA ARG A 769 3.82 16.34 -14.08
C ARG A 769 4.98 16.41 -15.06
N VAL A 770 5.17 15.33 -15.81
CA VAL A 770 6.35 15.16 -16.66
C VAL A 770 5.94 15.00 -18.12
N TRP A 771 6.56 15.80 -19.00
CA TRP A 771 6.43 15.71 -20.42
C TRP A 771 7.71 15.14 -21.03
N LEU A 772 7.58 14.28 -22.04
CA LEU A 772 8.69 13.73 -22.82
C LEU A 772 8.76 14.40 -24.19
N VAL A 773 9.90 14.97 -24.53
CA VAL A 773 10.26 15.44 -25.87
C VAL A 773 11.31 14.49 -26.45
N ARG A 774 11.10 14.03 -27.68
CA ARG A 774 12.03 13.16 -28.39
C ARG A 774 12.94 14.00 -29.29
N VAL A 775 14.24 13.94 -29.05
CA VAL A 775 15.27 14.65 -29.81
C VAL A 775 16.16 13.63 -30.53
N GLY A 776 15.65 13.05 -31.63
CA GLY A 776 16.25 11.86 -32.21
C GLY A 776 16.24 10.71 -31.22
N THR A 777 17.42 10.17 -30.88
CA THR A 777 17.59 9.09 -29.90
C THR A 777 17.57 9.58 -28.44
N ILE A 778 17.65 10.90 -28.20
CA ILE A 778 17.72 11.49 -26.85
C ILE A 778 16.30 11.75 -26.30
N GLN A 779 16.12 11.48 -25.01
CA GLN A 779 14.91 11.76 -24.27
C GLN A 779 15.12 13.01 -23.40
N LEU A 780 14.30 14.03 -23.62
CA LEU A 780 14.25 15.24 -22.80
C LEU A 780 12.97 15.23 -21.97
N TYR A 781 13.12 15.21 -20.65
CA TYR A 781 12.01 15.27 -19.71
C TYR A 781 11.84 16.68 -19.17
N LEU A 782 10.63 17.21 -19.29
CA LEU A 782 10.25 18.56 -18.86
C LEU A 782 9.23 18.50 -17.72
N MET A 783 9.54 19.12 -16.59
CA MET A 783 8.64 19.20 -15.43
C MET A 783 7.74 20.43 -15.51
N ASP A 784 6.45 20.25 -15.18
CA ASP A 784 5.40 21.27 -15.25
C ASP A 784 4.59 21.28 -13.95
N THR A 785 4.58 22.45 -13.26
CA THR A 785 3.86 22.62 -11.99
C THR A 785 2.41 23.09 -12.15
N ASN A 786 1.93 23.31 -13.37
CA ASN A 786 0.55 23.73 -13.60
C ASN A 786 -0.43 22.57 -13.40
N LEU A 787 -0.58 22.15 -12.16
CA LEU A 787 -1.49 21.09 -11.69
C LEU A 787 -2.52 21.66 -10.73
N PRO A 788 -3.80 21.25 -10.79
CA PRO A 788 -4.84 21.74 -9.89
C PRO A 788 -4.53 21.54 -8.40
N LYS A 789 -3.78 20.49 -8.06
CA LYS A 789 -3.38 20.16 -6.68
C LYS A 789 -2.29 21.07 -6.10
N ASN A 790 -1.63 21.88 -6.92
CA ASN A 790 -0.72 22.92 -6.45
C ASN A 790 -1.49 24.20 -6.11
N THR A 791 -0.96 24.97 -5.15
CA THR A 791 -1.50 26.30 -4.88
C THR A 791 -1.45 27.17 -6.16
N PRO A 792 -2.33 28.18 -6.32
CA PRO A 792 -2.30 29.07 -7.48
C PRO A 792 -0.95 29.75 -7.71
N ASP A 793 -0.18 29.97 -6.65
CA ASP A 793 1.16 30.55 -6.71
C ASP A 793 2.19 29.51 -7.17
N ASP A 794 2.12 28.28 -6.69
CA ASP A 794 3.04 27.21 -7.09
C ASP A 794 2.79 26.73 -8.52
N ARG A 795 1.54 26.80 -9.00
CA ARG A 795 1.21 26.53 -10.41
C ARG A 795 1.96 27.44 -11.39
N LYS A 796 2.36 28.63 -10.94
CA LYS A 796 3.09 29.64 -11.74
C LYS A 796 4.61 29.43 -11.74
N ILE A 797 5.15 28.49 -10.98
CA ILE A 797 6.60 28.27 -10.90
C ILE A 797 7.19 28.01 -12.29
N THR A 798 6.46 27.27 -13.13
CA THR A 798 6.85 26.97 -14.50
C THR A 798 6.09 27.81 -15.54
N ASP A 799 5.59 29.01 -15.19
CA ASP A 799 4.92 29.87 -16.15
C ASP A 799 5.92 30.52 -17.15
N SER A 800 7.00 31.09 -16.64
CA SER A 800 7.94 31.86 -17.47
C SER A 800 9.40 31.55 -17.15
N LEU A 801 10.22 31.58 -18.21
CA LEU A 801 11.67 31.48 -18.09
C LEU A 801 12.25 32.81 -17.59
N TYR A 802 13.22 32.73 -16.66
CA TYR A 802 13.93 33.88 -16.11
C TYR A 802 13.05 34.92 -15.39
N VAL A 803 12.24 34.46 -14.48
CA VAL A 803 11.42 35.32 -13.60
C VAL A 803 12.31 36.21 -12.74
N ALA A 804 11.98 37.50 -12.64
CA ALA A 804 12.76 38.47 -11.86
C ALA A 804 12.60 38.28 -10.32
N ASP A 805 11.50 37.70 -9.88
CA ASP A 805 11.23 37.42 -8.46
C ASP A 805 12.14 36.29 -7.95
N ARG A 806 12.94 36.60 -6.93
CA ARG A 806 13.92 35.68 -6.35
C ARG A 806 13.29 34.49 -5.62
N ASP A 807 12.09 34.65 -5.08
CA ASP A 807 11.35 33.57 -4.40
C ASP A 807 10.79 32.56 -5.43
N PHE A 808 10.34 33.03 -6.60
CA PHE A 808 10.01 32.13 -7.71
C PHE A 808 11.26 31.47 -8.27
N ARG A 809 12.33 32.22 -8.41
CA ARG A 809 13.57 31.71 -9.00
C ARG A 809 14.15 30.54 -8.23
N ILE A 810 14.25 30.66 -6.90
CA ILE A 810 14.78 29.56 -6.06
C ILE A 810 13.88 28.31 -6.15
N ARG A 811 12.54 28.48 -6.26
CA ARG A 811 11.62 27.34 -6.42
C ARG A 811 11.81 26.65 -7.78
N GLN A 812 12.06 27.39 -8.86
CA GLN A 812 12.41 26.82 -10.17
C GLN A 812 13.70 25.99 -10.07
N GLU A 813 14.73 26.49 -9.40
CA GLU A 813 16.01 25.80 -9.27
C GLU A 813 15.95 24.59 -8.31
N ILE A 814 15.12 24.65 -7.26
CA ILE A 814 14.82 23.48 -6.42
C ILE A 814 14.11 22.41 -7.28
N LEU A 815 13.11 22.81 -8.07
CA LEU A 815 12.40 21.88 -8.94
C LEU A 815 13.33 21.26 -9.97
N LEU A 816 14.13 22.07 -10.66
CA LEU A 816 15.06 21.58 -11.68
C LEU A 816 16.12 20.63 -11.08
N GLY A 817 16.79 21.04 -10.01
CA GLY A 817 17.89 20.28 -9.42
C GLY A 817 17.38 19.08 -8.62
N MET A 818 16.68 19.33 -7.52
CA MET A 818 16.22 18.25 -6.65
C MET A 818 15.10 17.44 -7.29
N GLY A 819 14.11 18.11 -7.89
CA GLY A 819 13.02 17.43 -8.60
C GLY A 819 13.51 16.59 -9.78
N GLY A 820 14.53 17.06 -10.50
CA GLY A 820 15.12 16.31 -11.60
C GLY A 820 15.82 15.01 -11.14
N VAL A 821 16.49 15.00 -9.99
CA VAL A 821 17.06 13.76 -9.41
C VAL A 821 15.95 12.80 -8.97
N MET A 822 14.89 13.33 -8.35
CA MET A 822 13.72 12.51 -7.98
C MET A 822 13.05 11.92 -9.21
N LEU A 823 12.92 12.70 -10.29
CA LEU A 823 12.38 12.22 -11.56
C LEU A 823 13.18 11.07 -12.14
N LEU A 824 14.52 11.16 -12.15
CA LEU A 824 15.37 10.06 -12.60
C LEU A 824 15.16 8.79 -11.79
N ASN A 825 14.97 8.90 -10.47
CA ASN A 825 14.66 7.76 -9.60
C ASN A 825 13.29 7.13 -9.95
N GLU A 826 12.27 7.96 -10.17
CA GLU A 826 10.92 7.47 -10.55
C GLU A 826 10.93 6.78 -11.93
N LEU A 827 11.78 7.24 -12.84
CA LEU A 827 11.98 6.62 -14.17
C LEU A 827 12.86 5.36 -14.11
N GLY A 828 13.46 5.04 -12.95
CA GLY A 828 14.41 3.92 -12.81
C GLY A 828 15.74 4.15 -13.54
N ILE A 829 16.09 5.41 -13.82
CA ILE A 829 17.34 5.78 -14.52
C ILE A 829 18.43 6.09 -13.50
N THR A 830 19.55 5.39 -13.60
CA THR A 830 20.71 5.58 -12.73
C THR A 830 21.91 6.11 -13.50
N PRO A 831 22.07 7.43 -13.61
CA PRO A 831 23.18 8.01 -14.39
C PRO A 831 24.56 7.76 -13.77
N SER A 832 25.56 7.51 -14.61
CA SER A 832 26.98 7.50 -14.20
C SER A 832 27.57 8.91 -14.09
N VAL A 833 27.04 9.88 -14.85
CA VAL A 833 27.46 11.27 -14.86
C VAL A 833 26.27 12.21 -14.76
N TYR A 834 26.38 13.23 -13.93
CA TYR A 834 25.41 14.32 -13.78
C TYR A 834 26.06 15.62 -14.28
N HIS A 835 25.59 16.13 -15.41
CA HIS A 835 26.14 17.31 -16.05
C HIS A 835 25.24 18.53 -15.82
N MET A 836 25.75 19.52 -15.11
CA MET A 836 25.08 20.78 -14.81
C MET A 836 25.46 21.83 -15.85
N ASN A 837 24.47 22.30 -16.63
CA ASN A 837 24.64 23.44 -17.53
C ASN A 837 24.26 24.72 -16.81
N GLU A 838 25.27 25.50 -16.38
CA GLU A 838 25.20 26.61 -15.42
C GLU A 838 24.75 26.20 -14.00
N GLY A 839 24.78 27.18 -13.07
CA GLY A 839 24.46 26.97 -11.67
C GLY A 839 23.00 26.62 -11.36
N HIS A 840 22.09 26.84 -12.29
CA HIS A 840 20.63 26.73 -12.09
C HIS A 840 20.14 25.37 -11.58
N SER A 841 20.90 24.32 -11.85
CA SER A 841 20.57 22.97 -11.43
C SER A 841 21.40 22.46 -10.25
N ALA A 842 22.26 23.29 -9.65
CA ALA A 842 23.24 22.86 -8.65
C ALA A 842 22.63 22.23 -7.38
N PHE A 843 21.34 22.46 -7.08
CA PHE A 843 20.64 21.77 -6.01
C PHE A 843 20.49 20.25 -6.23
N LEU A 844 20.76 19.73 -7.45
CA LEU A 844 20.85 18.27 -7.68
C LEU A 844 21.92 17.61 -6.79
N ILE A 845 22.99 18.35 -6.47
CA ILE A 845 24.07 17.89 -5.59
C ILE A 845 23.51 17.52 -4.23
N LEU A 846 22.69 18.38 -3.65
CA LEU A 846 22.11 18.20 -2.32
C LEU A 846 21.22 16.94 -2.27
N GLU A 847 20.35 16.80 -3.28
CA GLU A 847 19.44 15.65 -3.34
C GLU A 847 20.19 14.32 -3.54
N ARG A 848 21.25 14.33 -4.34
CA ARG A 848 22.11 13.16 -4.52
C ARG A 848 22.84 12.79 -3.23
N ILE A 849 23.39 13.79 -2.50
CA ILE A 849 24.02 13.58 -1.18
C ILE A 849 23.02 12.94 -0.23
N ARG A 850 21.80 13.53 -0.13
CA ARG A 850 20.74 13.01 0.74
C ARG A 850 20.39 11.55 0.41
N ASN A 851 20.26 11.21 -0.86
CA ASN A 851 19.95 9.86 -1.31
C ASN A 851 21.05 8.85 -0.93
N LEU A 852 22.33 9.23 -1.06
CA LEU A 852 23.46 8.38 -0.66
C LEU A 852 23.53 8.22 0.86
N MET A 853 23.32 9.29 1.63
CA MET A 853 23.29 9.23 3.09
C MET A 853 22.20 8.26 3.58
N ASN A 854 20.99 8.37 3.02
CA ASN A 854 19.86 7.52 3.40
C ASN A 854 20.02 6.07 2.95
N GLY A 855 20.52 5.86 1.73
CA GLY A 855 20.64 4.51 1.14
C GLY A 855 21.81 3.69 1.67
N TYR A 856 22.93 4.36 2.04
CA TYR A 856 24.17 3.70 2.43
C TYR A 856 24.68 4.10 3.82
N HIS A 857 23.90 4.91 4.57
CA HIS A 857 24.26 5.40 5.92
C HIS A 857 25.61 6.14 5.97
N LEU A 858 25.92 6.91 4.91
CA LEU A 858 27.15 7.68 4.79
C LEU A 858 27.01 9.00 5.54
N SER A 859 28.16 9.57 5.98
CA SER A 859 28.21 10.97 6.41
C SER A 859 28.02 11.91 5.22
N PHE A 860 27.75 13.21 5.52
CA PHE A 860 27.61 14.23 4.48
C PHE A 860 28.89 14.36 3.64
N GLU A 861 30.06 14.30 4.26
CA GLU A 861 31.35 14.41 3.61
C GLU A 861 31.63 13.22 2.69
N GLU A 862 31.38 11.97 3.15
CA GLU A 862 31.55 10.78 2.34
C GLU A 862 30.62 10.77 1.13
N ALA A 863 29.34 11.07 1.33
CA ALA A 863 28.37 11.19 0.26
C ALA A 863 28.73 12.33 -0.72
N GLY A 864 29.24 13.45 -0.19
CA GLY A 864 29.68 14.59 -0.97
C GLY A 864 30.85 14.25 -1.92
N GLU A 865 31.84 13.46 -1.48
CA GLU A 865 32.96 13.01 -2.33
C GLU A 865 32.49 12.04 -3.43
N ILE A 866 31.52 11.16 -3.13
CA ILE A 866 30.93 10.28 -4.15
C ILE A 866 30.19 11.13 -5.20
N VAL A 867 29.37 12.09 -4.77
CA VAL A 867 28.63 12.98 -5.67
C VAL A 867 29.60 13.78 -6.54
N ARG A 868 30.66 14.33 -5.94
CA ARG A 868 31.68 15.11 -6.64
C ARG A 868 32.34 14.30 -7.76
N SER A 869 32.64 13.02 -7.54
CA SER A 869 33.33 12.17 -8.52
C SER A 869 32.56 11.99 -9.84
N SER A 870 31.23 12.16 -9.82
CA SER A 870 30.33 11.93 -10.94
C SER A 870 29.59 13.19 -11.44
N CYS A 871 29.88 14.36 -10.90
CA CYS A 871 29.36 15.62 -11.39
C CYS A 871 30.32 16.34 -12.35
N VAL A 872 29.74 16.92 -13.41
CA VAL A 872 30.42 17.82 -14.37
C VAL A 872 29.68 19.14 -14.39
N PHE A 873 30.43 20.25 -14.42
CA PHE A 873 29.87 21.62 -14.45
C PHE A 873 30.37 22.39 -15.66
N THR A 874 29.43 22.99 -16.39
CA THR A 874 29.75 23.92 -17.50
C THR A 874 29.24 25.29 -17.15
N THR A 875 30.14 26.32 -17.15
CA THR A 875 29.77 27.73 -16.98
C THR A 875 29.88 28.50 -18.30
N HIS A 876 28.95 29.40 -18.55
CA HIS A 876 28.88 30.21 -19.74
C HIS A 876 29.20 31.68 -19.48
N THR A 877 28.88 32.19 -18.27
CA THR A 877 28.83 33.63 -18.04
C THR A 877 29.95 34.08 -17.10
N PRO A 878 30.95 34.83 -17.59
CA PRO A 878 32.10 35.24 -16.79
C PRO A 878 31.83 36.50 -15.94
N VAL A 879 30.59 37.03 -15.93
CA VAL A 879 30.22 38.28 -15.24
C VAL A 879 29.36 37.99 -14.00
N ASP A 880 29.49 38.81 -12.96
CA ASP A 880 28.75 38.66 -11.70
C ASP A 880 27.24 38.60 -11.87
N ALA A 881 26.68 39.30 -12.83
CA ALA A 881 25.24 39.33 -13.09
C ALA A 881 24.69 37.98 -13.61
N GLY A 882 25.53 37.08 -14.14
CA GLY A 882 25.16 35.74 -14.61
C GLY A 882 25.27 34.67 -13.52
N ASN A 883 25.92 35.00 -12.38
CA ASN A 883 26.05 34.06 -11.26
C ASN A 883 24.83 34.14 -10.36
N GLU A 884 24.04 33.07 -10.31
CA GLU A 884 22.84 33.02 -9.48
C GLU A 884 23.21 33.01 -7.99
N ARG A 885 22.60 33.97 -7.23
CA ARG A 885 22.85 34.16 -5.80
C ARG A 885 21.55 34.30 -5.04
N PHE A 886 21.46 33.64 -3.90
CA PHE A 886 20.31 33.73 -2.99
C PHE A 886 20.74 34.29 -1.64
N ARG A 887 19.97 35.26 -1.10
CA ARG A 887 20.22 35.81 0.23
C ARG A 887 20.02 34.74 1.31
N ASN A 888 20.71 34.88 2.42
CA ASN A 888 20.62 33.91 3.52
C ASN A 888 19.20 33.72 4.04
N GLU A 889 18.38 34.78 4.10
CA GLU A 889 16.99 34.67 4.57
C GLU A 889 16.17 33.74 3.67
N LEU A 890 16.39 33.82 2.36
CA LEU A 890 15.70 32.97 1.40
C LEU A 890 16.17 31.51 1.50
N MET A 891 17.49 31.32 1.67
CA MET A 891 18.03 29.97 1.92
C MET A 891 17.51 29.38 3.23
N MET A 892 17.43 30.17 4.31
CA MET A 892 16.84 29.72 5.58
C MET A 892 15.36 29.33 5.41
N LYS A 893 14.59 30.13 4.63
CA LYS A 893 13.17 29.82 4.36
C LYS A 893 13.00 28.44 3.74
N TYR A 894 13.78 28.08 2.73
CA TYR A 894 13.59 26.85 1.97
C TYR A 894 14.39 25.65 2.51
N PHE A 895 15.50 25.85 3.18
CA PHE A 895 16.45 24.79 3.49
C PHE A 895 16.69 24.55 4.98
N SER A 896 16.07 25.29 5.93
CA SER A 896 16.30 25.06 7.37
C SER A 896 15.96 23.63 7.81
N GLY A 897 14.81 23.09 7.41
CA GLY A 897 14.43 21.72 7.68
C GLY A 897 15.31 20.72 6.93
N TYR A 898 15.64 21.04 5.69
CA TYR A 898 16.47 20.19 4.85
C TYR A 898 17.90 20.04 5.39
N ALA A 899 18.53 21.14 5.82
CA ALA A 899 19.86 21.12 6.42
C ALA A 899 19.94 20.19 7.64
N ASN A 900 18.94 20.26 8.52
CA ASN A 900 18.84 19.36 9.68
C ASN A 900 18.74 17.87 9.24
N ASN A 901 17.96 17.58 8.19
CA ASN A 901 17.78 16.20 7.70
C ASN A 901 19.06 15.59 7.11
N ILE A 902 20.00 16.42 6.64
CA ILE A 902 21.32 15.98 6.15
C ILE A 902 22.43 16.18 7.20
N GLY A 903 22.05 16.40 8.47
CA GLY A 903 22.97 16.49 9.59
C GLY A 903 23.83 17.75 9.65
N LEU A 904 23.49 18.81 8.91
CA LEU A 904 24.23 20.08 8.88
C LEU A 904 23.55 21.15 9.75
N SER A 905 24.36 21.93 10.47
CA SER A 905 23.87 23.22 10.98
C SER A 905 23.53 24.14 9.80
N MET A 906 22.61 25.08 9.98
CA MET A 906 22.29 26.06 8.91
C MET A 906 23.51 26.91 8.52
N GLY A 907 24.43 27.14 9.47
CA GLY A 907 25.71 27.83 9.20
C GLY A 907 26.61 27.02 8.26
N ASP A 908 26.77 25.73 8.53
CA ASP A 908 27.58 24.83 7.69
C ASP A 908 26.94 24.65 6.30
N PHE A 909 25.61 24.52 6.26
CA PHE A 909 24.84 24.47 5.02
C PHE A 909 25.08 25.72 4.15
N LEU A 910 25.03 26.93 4.72
CA LEU A 910 25.29 28.15 3.97
C LEU A 910 26.76 28.23 3.49
N ASN A 911 27.69 27.67 4.23
CA ASN A 911 29.12 27.68 3.87
C ASN A 911 29.45 26.82 2.65
N ILE A 912 28.64 25.81 2.29
CA ILE A 912 28.90 25.02 1.06
C ILE A 912 28.72 25.83 -0.22
N GLY A 913 27.88 26.87 -0.22
CA GLY A 913 27.69 27.80 -1.34
C GLY A 913 28.42 29.14 -1.18
N ARG A 914 29.45 29.24 -0.34
CA ARG A 914 30.22 30.45 -0.10
C ARG A 914 31.70 30.30 -0.39
N MET A 915 32.31 31.40 -0.83
CA MET A 915 33.76 31.50 -0.93
C MET A 915 34.40 31.60 0.45
N THR A 916 35.43 30.82 0.72
CA THR A 916 36.10 30.80 2.01
C THR A 916 36.71 32.18 2.30
N GLY A 917 36.39 32.78 3.46
CA GLY A 917 37.00 34.05 3.94
C GLY A 917 36.36 35.33 3.40
N THR A 918 35.27 35.31 2.63
CA THR A 918 34.66 36.53 2.03
C THR A 918 33.55 37.17 2.87
N GLY A 919 33.04 36.56 3.93
CA GLY A 919 31.95 37.11 4.73
C GLY A 919 30.65 37.39 3.91
N SER A 920 30.42 36.67 2.81
CA SER A 920 29.28 36.90 1.90
C SER A 920 27.96 36.64 2.61
N ASP A 921 26.98 37.53 2.43
CA ASP A 921 25.60 37.38 2.92
C ASP A 921 24.69 36.59 1.93
N SER A 922 25.29 35.92 0.93
CA SER A 922 24.58 35.16 -0.07
C SER A 922 25.17 33.78 -0.27
N PHE A 923 24.31 32.89 -0.70
CA PHE A 923 24.61 31.54 -1.19
C PHE A 923 24.73 31.60 -2.72
N GLU A 924 25.85 31.13 -3.26
CA GLU A 924 26.15 31.20 -4.69
C GLU A 924 26.07 29.81 -5.32
N MET A 925 25.20 29.65 -6.31
CA MET A 925 24.95 28.38 -6.98
C MET A 925 26.18 27.87 -7.75
N THR A 926 26.92 28.78 -8.37
CA THR A 926 28.17 28.47 -9.09
C THR A 926 29.23 27.90 -8.14
N ILE A 927 29.33 28.40 -6.91
CA ILE A 927 30.29 27.88 -5.92
C ILE A 927 29.89 26.46 -5.48
N LEU A 928 28.60 26.23 -5.25
CA LEU A 928 28.09 24.90 -4.96
C LEU A 928 28.44 23.90 -6.08
N ALA A 929 28.15 24.30 -7.33
CA ALA A 929 28.42 23.48 -8.52
C ALA A 929 29.91 23.15 -8.65
N LEU A 930 30.81 24.17 -8.56
CA LEU A 930 32.26 23.99 -8.65
C LEU A 930 32.83 23.09 -7.53
N ARG A 931 32.34 23.26 -6.30
CA ARG A 931 32.84 22.51 -5.14
C ARG A 931 32.57 21.01 -5.26
N TYR A 932 31.41 20.66 -5.80
CA TYR A 932 30.98 19.27 -5.93
C TYR A 932 31.01 18.72 -7.37
N SER A 933 31.87 19.28 -8.20
CA SER A 933 32.18 18.72 -9.53
C SER A 933 33.62 18.27 -9.62
N SER A 934 33.84 17.09 -10.23
CA SER A 934 35.20 16.59 -10.51
C SER A 934 35.80 17.24 -11.75
N ARG A 935 34.97 17.73 -12.64
CA ARG A 935 35.33 18.43 -13.88
C ARG A 935 34.48 19.68 -14.05
N ALA A 936 35.11 20.75 -14.45
CA ALA A 936 34.45 22.00 -14.81
C ALA A 936 35.09 22.58 -16.08
N ASN A 937 34.26 23.13 -16.95
CA ASN A 937 34.70 23.82 -18.17
C ASN A 937 33.93 25.12 -18.35
N GLY A 938 34.50 26.04 -19.06
CA GLY A 938 33.86 27.27 -19.56
C GLY A 938 33.66 27.18 -21.05
N VAL A 939 32.66 27.87 -21.57
CA VAL A 939 32.35 27.94 -22.98
C VAL A 939 33.13 29.08 -23.66
#